data_746b58e10c7349b16f956a11b5cd0f24
#
_entry.id   746b58e10c7349b16f956a11b5cd0f24
#
_cell.length_a   1.000
_cell.length_b   1.000
_cell.length_c   1.000
_cell.angle_alpha   90.00
_cell.angle_beta   90.00
_cell.angle_gamma   90.00
#
_symmetry.space_group_name_H-M   'P 1'
#
loop_
_entity.id
_entity.type
_entity.pdbx_description
1 polymer ?
#
loop_
_entity_poly.entity_id
_entity_poly.type
_entity_poly.pdbx_seq_one_letter_code
_entity_poly.pdbx_strand_id
1 'polypeptide(L)'
;MEYNKGVLWDGESHPFLTNTKFPKIAKYYGVPLKNIMKDNQVMDALVVANNTIFIRNPQTNVPYSPAPLTDQDKMRIDGALMGRGLHCEFGFEPVNLNTGNFYMDQSDATMNELNGEFSITRSYNSKGTDQHSMFGRGWSFNYDQSLSQMEDGSLLYMRGDGSYLIFDKNEDGSYTAPDGYVYDLKAVSYKDTDHDYIGWELTDADQSVWSFDKYGILRYVTDVNGFKTVLDYDDDYNLSKITTPSGKTFGVKQDKFGHIKELSLPDGGKVSYKYDEQGNLISVTDPNGTTKEYKYDDDSRMTSWKDENGNTVVKNTYDKEGRVVEQTDAEKGTATFKYGKSSTTTTDNEGNKTVYHYDDQYRTTSIEYPDGTTCEKTYNAENQLASETTAAGTKTYTYDAFGNVATETREDGKTASYTYNEQNKLTSATGYNGATVTYSYDGNGNMVTSTKPDGTAITYTYDDKHRMVSQTDGRGVTTTYSYDGPNMTGYVDGNGAAWGFTYDAMNRAVTMTDPLGNVTSNSYDANGNLTSKTAANGGVTAYTLDGVGNITASTDALGNTTTYTYDKMYNMTSGTDPKGNQISYAYDKNYQQVKATDAKGNTITYKYDSMGRVIEESNKDFGTKLYEYDKAGNLKKYTDGNGNATVSKFDSLGQVLQSKDAVGNITKYEYDALGNETKITYGDGSSHSKEYDNCGRLAKETDELGAVTTYAYDAADNLVSKSDDSGRTWTYTYDNTGNRLSETNPEGGTTTYTYDKAGNLVSSTDEE
;
A
#
# COMPACT_ATOMS: atom_id res chain seq x y z
N MET A 1 -43.40 -11.16 20.54
CA MET A 1 -42.27 -10.43 21.15
C MET A 1 -42.43 -10.56 22.65
N GLU A 2 -41.47 -11.16 23.31
CA GLU A 2 -41.49 -11.37 24.74
C GLU A 2 -40.57 -10.36 25.42
N TYR A 3 -41.08 -9.63 26.41
CA TYR A 3 -40.30 -8.73 27.23
C TYR A 3 -40.00 -9.42 28.57
N ASN A 4 -38.82 -9.95 28.71
CA ASN A 4 -38.38 -10.50 29.96
C ASN A 4 -37.61 -9.46 30.75
N LYS A 5 -38.23 -8.89 31.78
CA LYS A 5 -37.68 -7.81 32.63
C LYS A 5 -37.26 -6.54 31.83
N GLY A 6 -38.00 -6.19 30.78
CA GLY A 6 -37.70 -5.03 29.93
C GLY A 6 -36.72 -5.33 28.79
N VAL A 7 -36.19 -6.53 28.71
CA VAL A 7 -35.28 -6.92 27.62
C VAL A 7 -36.13 -7.31 26.41
N LEU A 8 -35.75 -6.84 25.24
CA LEU A 8 -36.37 -7.23 24.00
C LEU A 8 -35.86 -8.61 23.59
N TRP A 9 -36.74 -9.61 23.61
CA TRP A 9 -36.45 -10.94 23.11
C TRP A 9 -37.73 -11.60 22.56
N ASP A 10 -37.61 -12.10 21.34
CA ASP A 10 -38.73 -12.76 20.67
C ASP A 10 -38.50 -14.27 20.44
N GLY A 11 -37.41 -14.80 20.97
CA GLY A 11 -37.07 -16.22 20.83
C GLY A 11 -36.40 -16.59 19.50
N GLU A 12 -36.23 -15.64 18.61
CA GLU A 12 -35.50 -15.82 17.35
C GLU A 12 -34.21 -14.99 17.35
N SER A 13 -33.18 -15.47 16.67
CA SER A 13 -31.95 -14.67 16.47
C SER A 13 -32.22 -13.56 15.46
N HIS A 14 -32.35 -12.36 15.93
CA HIS A 14 -32.50 -11.23 15.06
C HIS A 14 -31.14 -10.70 14.61
N PRO A 15 -30.94 -10.48 13.31
CA PRO A 15 -29.70 -9.89 12.78
C PRO A 15 -29.43 -8.46 13.26
N PHE A 16 -30.36 -7.87 14.01
CA PHE A 16 -30.25 -6.53 14.56
C PHE A 16 -29.58 -6.45 15.93
N LEU A 17 -29.35 -7.56 16.61
CA LEU A 17 -28.86 -7.56 17.99
C LEU A 17 -27.32 -7.54 18.10
N THR A 18 -26.65 -7.51 16.97
CA THR A 18 -25.20 -7.39 16.93
C THR A 18 -24.80 -6.24 16.01
N ASN A 19 -24.13 -5.24 16.55
CA ASN A 19 -23.68 -4.03 15.84
C ASN A 19 -24.76 -3.34 14.96
N THR A 20 -26.01 -3.41 15.36
CA THR A 20 -27.11 -2.82 14.62
C THR A 20 -27.49 -1.47 15.22
N LYS A 21 -27.64 -0.46 14.36
CA LYS A 21 -28.00 0.89 14.79
C LYS A 21 -29.41 0.94 15.38
N PHE A 22 -29.58 1.66 16.50
CA PHE A 22 -30.90 1.86 17.13
C PHE A 22 -32.01 2.34 16.20
N PRO A 23 -31.74 3.18 15.17
CA PRO A 23 -32.78 3.56 14.20
C PRO A 23 -33.41 2.36 13.46
N LYS A 24 -32.61 1.34 13.11
CA LYS A 24 -33.13 0.13 12.46
C LYS A 24 -33.96 -0.71 13.40
N ILE A 25 -33.53 -0.82 14.65
CA ILE A 25 -34.28 -1.49 15.71
C ILE A 25 -35.61 -0.76 15.95
N ALA A 26 -35.57 0.56 16.06
CA ALA A 26 -36.74 1.39 16.24
C ALA A 26 -37.78 1.18 15.13
N LYS A 27 -37.33 1.12 13.88
CA LYS A 27 -38.17 0.86 12.71
C LYS A 27 -38.75 -0.55 12.72
N TYR A 28 -37.91 -1.55 12.99
CA TYR A 28 -38.35 -2.97 12.99
C TYR A 28 -39.47 -3.22 14.01
N TYR A 29 -39.32 -2.65 15.22
CA TYR A 29 -40.29 -2.86 16.30
C TYR A 29 -41.35 -1.75 16.36
N GLY A 30 -41.33 -0.78 15.48
CA GLY A 30 -42.31 0.32 15.43
C GLY A 30 -42.25 1.23 16.68
N VAL A 31 -41.12 1.28 17.38
CA VAL A 31 -40.91 2.10 18.56
C VAL A 31 -40.14 3.36 18.19
N PRO A 32 -40.57 4.56 18.64
CA PRO A 32 -39.82 5.79 18.38
C PRO A 32 -38.37 5.72 18.88
N LEU A 33 -37.39 6.02 18.01
CA LEU A 33 -35.95 5.97 18.32
C LEU A 33 -35.62 6.67 19.64
N LYS A 34 -36.17 7.88 19.87
CA LYS A 34 -35.97 8.65 21.10
C LYS A 34 -36.35 7.90 22.36
N ASN A 35 -37.33 7.01 22.28
CA ASN A 35 -37.75 6.21 23.43
C ASN A 35 -36.74 5.10 23.73
N ILE A 36 -36.24 4.41 22.69
CA ILE A 36 -35.21 3.39 22.85
C ILE A 36 -33.95 4.02 23.44
N MET A 37 -33.49 5.13 22.91
CA MET A 37 -32.28 5.81 23.38
C MET A 37 -32.43 6.33 24.81
N LYS A 38 -33.58 6.93 25.13
CA LYS A 38 -33.89 7.42 26.48
C LYS A 38 -33.94 6.26 27.47
N ASP A 39 -34.58 5.17 27.13
CA ASP A 39 -34.80 4.03 28.01
C ASP A 39 -33.51 3.27 28.29
N ASN A 40 -32.56 3.33 27.40
CA ASN A 40 -31.25 2.70 27.54
C ASN A 40 -30.18 3.69 28.00
N GLN A 41 -30.51 4.95 28.27
CA GLN A 41 -29.60 6.02 28.71
C GLN A 41 -28.38 6.20 27.80
N VAL A 42 -28.53 5.94 26.50
CA VAL A 42 -27.47 6.01 25.51
C VAL A 42 -27.66 7.24 24.61
N MET A 43 -26.57 7.85 24.21
CA MET A 43 -26.54 9.02 23.34
C MET A 43 -26.31 8.67 21.89
N ASP A 44 -25.77 7.49 21.60
CA ASP A 44 -25.54 7.02 20.26
C ASP A 44 -26.48 5.86 19.86
N ALA A 45 -26.63 5.68 18.56
CA ALA A 45 -27.60 4.76 17.98
C ALA A 45 -26.98 3.39 17.59
N LEU A 46 -25.77 3.11 18.03
CA LEU A 46 -25.08 1.87 17.74
C LEU A 46 -25.25 0.87 18.88
N VAL A 47 -25.53 -0.38 18.53
CA VAL A 47 -25.60 -1.52 19.45
C VAL A 47 -24.36 -2.37 19.27
N VAL A 48 -23.55 -2.48 20.31
CA VAL A 48 -22.38 -3.38 20.31
C VAL A 48 -22.84 -4.84 20.41
N ALA A 49 -22.11 -5.73 19.76
CA ALA A 49 -22.38 -7.16 19.78
C ALA A 49 -22.57 -7.70 21.20
N ASN A 50 -23.50 -8.62 21.35
CA ASN A 50 -23.87 -9.28 22.62
C ASN A 50 -24.47 -8.36 23.70
N ASN A 51 -24.77 -7.12 23.42
CA ASN A 51 -25.46 -6.25 24.35
C ASN A 51 -26.97 -6.47 24.30
N THR A 52 -27.59 -6.48 25.46
CA THR A 52 -29.03 -6.57 25.60
C THR A 52 -29.62 -5.15 25.59
N ILE A 53 -30.58 -4.88 24.69
CA ILE A 53 -31.26 -3.61 24.59
C ILE A 53 -32.57 -3.70 25.38
N PHE A 54 -32.79 -2.72 26.25
CA PHE A 54 -34.07 -2.55 26.90
C PHE A 54 -34.95 -1.60 26.06
N ILE A 55 -36.13 -2.12 25.69
CA ILE A 55 -37.18 -1.28 25.11
C ILE A 55 -38.25 -1.13 26.17
N ARG A 56 -38.47 0.10 26.63
CA ARG A 56 -39.45 0.38 27.67
C ARG A 56 -40.83 -0.15 27.25
N ASN A 57 -41.32 -1.16 27.98
CA ASN A 57 -42.74 -1.28 28.17
C ASN A 57 -43.17 -0.07 29.03
N PRO A 58 -44.26 0.65 28.75
CA PRO A 58 -44.70 1.82 29.52
C PRO A 58 -44.81 1.61 31.03
N GLN A 59 -44.63 0.40 31.54
CA GLN A 59 -44.75 0.05 32.95
C GLN A 59 -43.43 -0.38 33.64
N THR A 60 -42.26 -0.42 32.96
CA THR A 60 -41.01 -0.86 33.56
C THR A 60 -39.86 0.13 33.32
N ASN A 61 -39.34 0.70 34.40
CA ASN A 61 -38.14 1.57 34.42
C ASN A 61 -36.89 0.72 34.73
N VAL A 62 -36.51 -0.24 33.91
CA VAL A 62 -35.26 -0.97 34.12
C VAL A 62 -34.17 -0.35 33.27
N PRO A 63 -33.06 0.13 33.87
CA PRO A 63 -31.94 0.63 33.12
C PRO A 63 -31.31 -0.46 32.22
N TYR A 64 -30.80 -0.05 31.07
CA TYR A 64 -29.93 -0.89 30.26
C TYR A 64 -28.71 -1.31 31.09
N SER A 65 -28.41 -2.59 31.11
CA SER A 65 -27.19 -3.13 31.67
C SER A 65 -26.57 -4.03 30.61
N PRO A 66 -25.51 -3.58 29.89
CA PRO A 66 -24.75 -4.48 29.04
C PRO A 66 -24.23 -5.64 29.88
N ALA A 67 -24.08 -6.80 29.29
CA ALA A 67 -23.36 -7.89 29.94
C ALA A 67 -21.99 -7.35 30.36
N PRO A 68 -21.57 -7.51 31.63
CA PRO A 68 -20.28 -7.01 32.06
C PRO A 68 -19.19 -7.58 31.15
N LEU A 69 -18.41 -6.71 30.53
CA LEU A 69 -17.20 -7.10 29.81
C LEU A 69 -16.23 -7.61 30.87
N THR A 70 -16.20 -8.93 31.06
CA THR A 70 -15.47 -9.60 32.13
C THR A 70 -13.96 -9.54 31.98
N ASP A 71 -13.45 -8.98 30.85
CA ASP A 71 -12.04 -8.79 30.57
C ASP A 71 -11.84 -7.63 29.58
N GLN A 72 -11.88 -6.38 30.07
CA GLN A 72 -11.69 -5.20 29.22
C GLN A 72 -10.31 -5.19 28.53
N ASP A 73 -9.25 -5.61 29.23
CA ASP A 73 -7.91 -5.61 28.65
C ASP A 73 -7.81 -6.61 27.50
N LYS A 74 -8.39 -7.79 27.67
CA LYS A 74 -8.45 -8.78 26.59
C LYS A 74 -9.28 -8.27 25.40
N MET A 75 -10.41 -7.64 25.65
CA MET A 75 -11.24 -7.04 24.61
C MET A 75 -10.47 -5.96 23.84
N ARG A 76 -9.68 -5.11 24.54
CA ARG A 76 -8.84 -4.08 23.90
C ARG A 76 -7.82 -4.71 22.95
N ILE A 77 -7.13 -5.76 23.39
CA ILE A 77 -6.13 -6.47 22.59
C ILE A 77 -6.83 -7.18 21.42
N ASP A 78 -7.88 -7.97 21.69
CA ASP A 78 -8.59 -8.74 20.65
C ASP A 78 -9.18 -7.81 19.58
N GLY A 79 -9.70 -6.66 19.97
CA GLY A 79 -10.25 -5.66 19.05
C GLY A 79 -9.19 -5.04 18.13
N ALA A 80 -8.07 -4.62 18.70
CA ALA A 80 -6.97 -4.02 17.96
C ALA A 80 -6.25 -5.00 17.02
N LEU A 81 -6.37 -6.32 17.28
CA LEU A 81 -5.75 -7.39 16.48
C LEU A 81 -6.64 -7.92 15.35
N MET A 82 -7.91 -7.51 15.27
CA MET A 82 -8.71 -7.68 14.06
C MET A 82 -8.21 -6.71 12.98
N GLY A 83 -8.50 -6.97 11.73
CA GLY A 83 -7.94 -6.18 10.64
C GLY A 83 -6.41 -6.34 10.54
N ARG A 84 -5.73 -5.24 10.28
CA ARG A 84 -4.26 -5.17 10.24
C ARG A 84 -3.71 -4.74 11.61
N GLY A 85 -3.66 -5.68 12.54
CA GLY A 85 -3.12 -5.45 13.88
C GLY A 85 -1.68 -4.92 13.86
N LEU A 86 -1.36 -3.97 14.75
CA LEU A 86 0.00 -3.43 14.88
C LEU A 86 0.99 -4.54 15.23
N HIS A 87 2.16 -4.52 14.58
CA HIS A 87 3.28 -5.43 14.86
C HIS A 87 2.97 -6.93 14.75
N CYS A 88 1.88 -7.29 14.04
CA CYS A 88 1.56 -8.65 13.66
C CYS A 88 2.17 -9.00 12.30
N GLU A 89 2.55 -10.26 12.14
CA GLU A 89 2.97 -10.81 10.85
C GLU A 89 1.77 -11.47 10.16
N PHE A 90 1.76 -11.42 8.83
CA PHE A 90 0.75 -12.05 7.99
C PHE A 90 1.41 -13.01 7.02
N GLY A 91 0.79 -14.13 6.76
CA GLY A 91 1.32 -15.12 5.84
C GLY A 91 0.27 -15.79 4.97
N PHE A 92 0.69 -16.23 3.81
CA PHE A 92 -0.07 -16.95 2.80
C PHE A 92 -1.26 -16.10 2.27
N GLU A 93 -2.46 -16.68 2.13
CA GLU A 93 -3.71 -15.96 1.84
C GLU A 93 -4.25 -15.36 3.15
N PRO A 94 -4.18 -14.03 3.39
CA PRO A 94 -3.49 -13.52 4.57
C PRO A 94 -4.13 -13.98 5.88
N VAL A 95 -3.35 -14.73 6.64
CA VAL A 95 -3.65 -15.11 8.03
C VAL A 95 -2.77 -14.28 8.95
N ASN A 96 -3.37 -13.62 9.94
CA ASN A 96 -2.63 -13.03 11.03
C ASN A 96 -1.96 -14.16 11.84
N LEU A 97 -0.65 -14.25 11.76
CA LEU A 97 0.12 -15.37 12.32
C LEU A 97 0.13 -15.38 13.85
N ASN A 98 -0.12 -14.23 14.46
CA ASN A 98 -0.15 -14.08 15.92
C ASN A 98 -1.49 -14.50 16.51
N THR A 99 -2.59 -14.33 15.77
CA THR A 99 -3.96 -14.57 16.26
C THR A 99 -4.71 -15.68 15.55
N GLY A 100 -4.26 -16.07 14.34
CA GLY A 100 -4.96 -17.03 13.48
C GLY A 100 -6.20 -16.47 12.77
N ASN A 101 -6.38 -15.13 12.77
CA ASN A 101 -7.45 -14.46 12.04
C ASN A 101 -7.18 -14.53 10.53
N PHE A 102 -8.11 -15.08 9.74
CA PHE A 102 -8.10 -14.90 8.30
C PHE A 102 -8.63 -13.50 7.99
N TYR A 103 -7.81 -12.69 7.38
CA TYR A 103 -8.10 -11.30 7.01
C TYR A 103 -7.97 -11.12 5.50
N MET A 104 -8.91 -10.43 4.88
CA MET A 104 -8.91 -10.21 3.44
C MET A 104 -9.51 -8.86 3.07
N ASP A 105 -8.80 -8.07 2.28
CA ASP A 105 -9.30 -6.84 1.65
C ASP A 105 -9.76 -7.10 0.22
N GLN A 106 -10.88 -6.49 -0.17
CA GLN A 106 -11.44 -6.55 -1.52
C GLN A 106 -11.90 -5.16 -1.94
N SER A 107 -11.29 -4.59 -2.96
CA SER A 107 -11.69 -3.28 -3.52
C SER A 107 -12.78 -3.48 -4.58
N ASP A 108 -13.91 -2.79 -4.42
CA ASP A 108 -15.04 -2.85 -5.33
C ASP A 108 -15.08 -1.67 -6.31
N ALA A 109 -14.40 -0.58 -5.96
CA ALA A 109 -14.23 0.59 -6.82
C ALA A 109 -13.03 1.41 -6.37
N THR A 110 -12.28 1.95 -7.33
CA THR A 110 -11.18 2.90 -7.12
C THR A 110 -11.23 4.01 -8.14
N MET A 111 -10.83 5.22 -7.77
CA MET A 111 -10.67 6.34 -8.70
C MET A 111 -9.72 7.39 -8.11
N ASN A 112 -9.06 8.17 -8.98
CA ASN A 112 -8.25 9.30 -8.55
C ASN A 112 -9.14 10.46 -8.08
N GLU A 113 -8.76 11.10 -6.97
CA GLU A 113 -9.47 12.21 -6.36
C GLU A 113 -8.52 13.36 -5.97
N LEU A 114 -9.08 14.49 -5.53
CA LEU A 114 -8.32 15.68 -5.13
C LEU A 114 -7.36 15.40 -3.97
N ASN A 115 -7.70 14.45 -3.11
CA ASN A 115 -6.92 14.04 -1.95
C ASN A 115 -6.19 12.69 -2.13
N GLY A 116 -5.99 12.26 -3.36
CA GLY A 116 -5.35 10.99 -3.69
C GLY A 116 -6.32 9.95 -4.24
N GLU A 117 -6.13 8.69 -3.90
CA GLU A 117 -7.02 7.63 -4.36
C GLU A 117 -8.25 7.51 -3.46
N PHE A 118 -9.42 7.58 -4.07
CA PHE A 118 -10.69 7.20 -3.43
C PHE A 118 -10.98 5.72 -3.71
N SER A 119 -11.36 4.95 -2.68
CA SER A 119 -11.76 3.55 -2.84
C SER A 119 -12.97 3.18 -2.00
N ILE A 120 -13.69 2.18 -2.46
CA ILE A 120 -14.67 1.39 -1.68
C ILE A 120 -14.04 0.03 -1.48
N THR A 121 -13.48 -0.20 -0.29
CA THR A 121 -12.75 -1.42 0.05
C THR A 121 -13.42 -2.10 1.22
N ARG A 122 -13.75 -3.39 1.03
CA ARG A 122 -14.32 -4.29 2.05
C ARG A 122 -13.21 -5.09 2.69
N SER A 123 -13.30 -5.27 4.00
CA SER A 123 -12.38 -6.10 4.79
C SER A 123 -13.15 -7.24 5.47
N TYR A 124 -12.61 -8.44 5.42
CA TYR A 124 -13.16 -9.62 6.09
C TYR A 124 -12.26 -10.06 7.24
N ASN A 125 -12.87 -10.40 8.37
CA ASN A 125 -12.22 -10.96 9.55
C ASN A 125 -12.92 -12.22 10.00
N SER A 126 -12.24 -13.38 9.98
CA SER A 126 -12.82 -14.65 10.42
C SER A 126 -13.11 -14.68 11.92
N LYS A 127 -12.48 -13.83 12.72
CA LYS A 127 -12.73 -13.66 14.15
C LYS A 127 -13.78 -12.59 14.49
N GLY A 128 -14.23 -11.83 13.49
CA GLY A 128 -15.26 -10.79 13.61
C GLY A 128 -16.66 -11.25 13.16
N THR A 129 -16.94 -12.54 13.09
CA THR A 129 -18.19 -13.08 12.50
C THR A 129 -19.44 -12.82 13.35
N ASP A 130 -19.29 -12.42 14.60
CA ASP A 130 -20.34 -11.91 15.47
C ASP A 130 -20.68 -10.43 15.22
N GLN A 131 -19.82 -9.71 14.50
CA GLN A 131 -20.05 -8.33 14.08
C GLN A 131 -20.91 -8.29 12.80
N HIS A 132 -21.94 -7.46 12.81
CA HIS A 132 -22.77 -7.19 11.63
C HIS A 132 -22.42 -5.81 11.05
N SER A 133 -22.00 -5.81 9.79
CA SER A 133 -21.78 -4.59 9.02
C SER A 133 -22.79 -4.45 7.88
N MET A 134 -22.65 -3.38 7.11
CA MET A 134 -23.44 -3.20 5.88
C MET A 134 -23.09 -4.23 4.79
N PHE A 135 -22.00 -5.00 4.93
CA PHE A 135 -21.61 -6.10 4.04
C PHE A 135 -21.79 -7.50 4.65
N GLY A 136 -22.48 -7.59 5.79
CA GLY A 136 -22.79 -8.86 6.45
C GLY A 136 -21.77 -9.28 7.50
N ARG A 137 -21.84 -10.55 7.93
CA ARG A 137 -21.05 -11.07 9.04
C ARG A 137 -19.56 -11.15 8.72
N GLY A 138 -18.73 -10.64 9.64
CA GLY A 138 -17.27 -10.64 9.52
C GLY A 138 -16.72 -9.68 8.48
N TRP A 139 -17.58 -9.03 7.67
CA TRP A 139 -17.21 -8.01 6.72
C TRP A 139 -17.39 -6.61 7.31
N SER A 140 -16.58 -5.69 6.90
CA SER A 140 -16.66 -4.24 7.11
C SER A 140 -16.26 -3.52 5.82
N PHE A 141 -16.27 -2.19 5.78
CA PHE A 141 -15.66 -1.44 4.70
C PHE A 141 -15.12 -0.10 5.22
N ASN A 142 -14.25 0.52 4.44
CA ASN A 142 -13.49 1.68 4.88
C ASN A 142 -14.32 2.89 5.36
N TYR A 143 -15.61 2.97 5.04
CA TYR A 143 -16.53 4.00 5.54
C TYR A 143 -17.58 3.49 6.55
N ASP A 144 -17.56 2.21 6.92
CA ASP A 144 -18.41 1.64 7.99
C ASP A 144 -17.77 1.84 9.37
N GLN A 145 -17.39 3.09 9.64
CA GLN A 145 -16.75 3.49 10.90
C GLN A 145 -17.79 4.09 11.83
N SER A 146 -17.62 3.84 13.11
CA SER A 146 -18.60 4.33 14.11
C SER A 146 -17.99 4.45 15.50
N LEU A 147 -18.61 5.29 16.32
CA LEU A 147 -18.30 5.45 17.74
C LEU A 147 -19.46 4.97 18.60
N SER A 148 -19.16 4.24 19.66
CA SER A 148 -20.14 3.79 20.66
C SER A 148 -19.66 4.12 22.05
N GLN A 149 -20.54 4.73 22.87
CA GLN A 149 -20.22 5.00 24.26
C GLN A 149 -20.40 3.73 25.11
N MET A 150 -19.38 3.45 25.92
CA MET A 150 -19.37 2.34 26.89
C MET A 150 -19.94 2.81 28.25
N GLU A 151 -20.26 1.84 29.15
CA GLU A 151 -20.85 2.14 30.47
C GLU A 151 -19.97 3.02 31.37
N ASP A 152 -18.64 2.82 31.29
CA ASP A 152 -17.65 3.61 32.04
C ASP A 152 -17.41 4.99 31.45
N GLY A 153 -18.05 5.30 30.32
CA GLY A 153 -17.92 6.55 29.57
C GLY A 153 -16.79 6.55 28.54
N SER A 154 -16.02 5.46 28.42
CA SER A 154 -15.07 5.25 27.34
C SER A 154 -15.79 5.19 25.99
N LEU A 155 -15.08 5.39 24.89
CA LEU A 155 -15.62 5.28 23.54
C LEU A 155 -14.97 4.10 22.78
N LEU A 156 -15.78 3.23 22.26
CA LEU A 156 -15.37 2.19 21.31
C LEU A 156 -15.42 2.79 19.91
N TYR A 157 -14.30 2.84 19.22
CA TYR A 157 -14.16 3.24 17.82
C TYR A 157 -14.05 2.00 16.93
N MET A 158 -15.07 1.75 16.13
CA MET A 158 -15.07 0.71 15.11
C MET A 158 -14.39 1.27 13.86
N ARG A 159 -13.31 0.62 13.41
CA ARG A 159 -12.53 1.00 12.23
C ARG A 159 -13.07 0.34 10.96
N GLY A 160 -12.73 0.92 9.81
CA GLY A 160 -13.18 0.42 8.51
C GLY A 160 -12.65 -0.96 8.11
N ASP A 161 -11.58 -1.44 8.74
CA ASP A 161 -11.01 -2.78 8.55
C ASP A 161 -11.64 -3.84 9.49
N GLY A 162 -12.66 -3.46 10.27
CA GLY A 162 -13.35 -4.33 11.23
C GLY A 162 -12.64 -4.48 12.56
N SER A 163 -11.47 -3.87 12.76
CA SER A 163 -10.85 -3.73 14.06
C SER A 163 -11.55 -2.65 14.89
N TYR A 164 -11.35 -2.66 16.21
CA TYR A 164 -11.86 -1.58 17.05
C TYR A 164 -10.85 -1.18 18.11
N LEU A 165 -10.94 0.07 18.53
CA LEU A 165 -10.12 0.66 19.58
C LEU A 165 -11.01 1.21 20.68
N ILE A 166 -10.54 1.17 21.93
CA ILE A 166 -11.25 1.74 23.08
C ILE A 166 -10.47 2.95 23.58
N PHE A 167 -11.10 4.12 23.54
CA PHE A 167 -10.57 5.36 24.02
C PHE A 167 -11.01 5.58 25.46
N ASP A 168 -10.07 5.67 26.38
CA ASP A 168 -10.36 5.91 27.80
C ASP A 168 -10.80 7.35 28.03
N LYS A 169 -11.88 7.52 28.79
CA LYS A 169 -12.35 8.84 29.19
C LYS A 169 -11.58 9.34 30.40
N ASN A 170 -10.96 10.50 30.28
CA ASN A 170 -10.23 11.17 31.34
C ASN A 170 -11.18 11.95 32.30
N GLU A 171 -10.69 12.31 33.49
CA GLU A 171 -11.45 13.10 34.48
C GLU A 171 -11.87 14.49 33.96
N ASP A 172 -11.10 15.09 33.06
CA ASP A 172 -11.38 16.37 32.41
C ASP A 172 -12.37 16.28 31.25
N GLY A 173 -12.78 15.05 30.89
CA GLY A 173 -13.71 14.75 29.81
C GLY A 173 -13.05 14.55 28.44
N SER A 174 -11.73 14.63 28.33
CA SER A 174 -10.97 14.25 27.14
C SER A 174 -10.88 12.72 27.01
N TYR A 175 -10.35 12.26 25.88
CA TYR A 175 -10.17 10.83 25.58
C TYR A 175 -8.72 10.50 25.26
N THR A 176 -8.24 9.36 25.75
CA THR A 176 -6.89 8.85 25.48
C THR A 176 -6.97 7.67 24.51
N ALA A 177 -6.21 7.73 23.41
CA ALA A 177 -6.06 6.61 22.49
C ALA A 177 -5.25 5.47 23.12
N PRO A 178 -5.41 4.22 22.69
CA PRO A 178 -4.54 3.12 23.08
C PRO A 178 -3.09 3.34 22.64
N ASP A 179 -2.12 2.79 23.40
CA ASP A 179 -0.70 2.87 23.09
C ASP A 179 -0.40 2.38 21.67
N GLY A 180 0.45 3.10 20.95
CA GLY A 180 0.82 2.83 19.56
C GLY A 180 -0.11 3.45 18.52
N TYR A 181 -1.21 4.08 18.94
CA TYR A 181 -2.14 4.79 18.05
C TYR A 181 -2.10 6.29 18.32
N VAL A 182 -1.93 7.08 17.27
CA VAL A 182 -1.88 8.54 17.33
C VAL A 182 -3.23 9.08 16.83
N TYR A 183 -4.17 9.23 17.75
CA TYR A 183 -5.49 9.82 17.50
C TYR A 183 -5.82 10.90 18.50
N ASP A 184 -6.50 11.96 18.06
CA ASP A 184 -7.11 12.98 18.92
C ASP A 184 -8.63 12.92 18.77
N LEU A 185 -9.33 12.45 19.81
CA LEU A 185 -10.78 12.29 19.82
C LEU A 185 -11.44 13.35 20.67
N LYS A 186 -12.30 14.15 20.06
CA LYS A 186 -12.99 15.28 20.73
C LYS A 186 -14.51 15.21 20.56
N ALA A 187 -15.22 15.52 21.63
CA ALA A 187 -16.64 15.86 21.56
C ALA A 187 -16.79 17.28 20.99
N VAL A 188 -17.64 17.43 19.98
CA VAL A 188 -17.89 18.71 19.31
C VAL A 188 -19.38 19.02 19.24
N SER A 189 -19.74 20.30 19.32
CA SER A 189 -21.13 20.75 19.19
C SER A 189 -21.43 21.12 17.75
N TYR A 190 -22.39 20.44 17.16
CA TYR A 190 -22.90 20.75 15.83
C TYR A 190 -24.20 21.52 15.93
N LYS A 191 -24.42 22.47 14.99
CA LYS A 191 -25.71 23.09 14.76
C LYS A 191 -26.37 22.40 13.57
N ASP A 192 -27.40 21.64 13.86
CA ASP A 192 -28.36 21.22 12.82
C ASP A 192 -29.39 22.34 12.61
N THR A 193 -30.13 22.30 11.49
CA THR A 193 -31.13 23.32 11.13
C THR A 193 -32.15 23.63 12.22
N ASP A 194 -32.39 22.70 13.17
CA ASP A 194 -33.38 22.80 14.22
C ASP A 194 -32.86 22.59 15.66
N HIS A 195 -31.65 22.01 15.87
CA HIS A 195 -31.15 21.69 17.21
C HIS A 195 -29.61 21.65 17.29
N ASP A 196 -29.04 22.15 18.40
CA ASP A 196 -27.64 21.91 18.77
C ASP A 196 -27.51 20.48 19.34
N TYR A 197 -26.52 19.71 18.87
CA TYR A 197 -26.20 18.38 19.43
C TYR A 197 -24.69 18.18 19.52
N ILE A 198 -24.27 17.25 20.39
CA ILE A 198 -22.90 16.84 20.53
C ILE A 198 -22.65 15.64 19.62
N GLY A 199 -21.64 15.74 18.77
CA GLY A 199 -21.05 14.66 18.02
C GLY A 199 -19.57 14.51 18.39
N TRP A 200 -18.79 13.86 17.54
CA TRP A 200 -17.37 13.65 17.76
C TRP A 200 -16.56 13.91 16.49
N GLU A 201 -15.33 14.37 16.70
CA GLU A 201 -14.29 14.41 15.67
C GLU A 201 -13.10 13.58 16.13
N LEU A 202 -12.65 12.69 15.27
CA LEU A 202 -11.45 11.87 15.45
C LEU A 202 -10.42 12.35 14.43
N THR A 203 -9.31 12.88 14.90
CA THR A 203 -8.19 13.32 14.07
C THR A 203 -7.09 12.26 14.10
N ASP A 204 -6.65 11.83 12.92
CA ASP A 204 -5.54 10.87 12.74
C ASP A 204 -4.18 11.60 12.70
N ALA A 205 -3.10 10.84 12.73
CA ALA A 205 -1.73 11.35 12.63
C ALA A 205 -1.47 12.15 11.35
N ASP A 206 -2.11 11.83 10.24
CA ASP A 206 -2.03 12.57 8.96
C ASP A 206 -2.89 13.86 8.95
N GLN A 207 -3.54 14.19 10.08
CA GLN A 207 -4.46 15.32 10.26
C GLN A 207 -5.78 15.17 9.51
N SER A 208 -6.11 13.98 9.00
CA SER A 208 -7.46 13.69 8.53
C SER A 208 -8.45 13.61 9.68
N VAL A 209 -9.66 14.11 9.47
CA VAL A 209 -10.71 14.20 10.49
C VAL A 209 -11.91 13.38 10.07
N TRP A 210 -12.28 12.42 10.90
CA TRP A 210 -13.55 11.69 10.82
C TRP A 210 -14.57 12.35 11.71
N SER A 211 -15.65 12.85 11.12
CA SER A 211 -16.72 13.55 11.84
C SER A 211 -17.94 12.63 11.99
N PHE A 212 -18.32 12.38 13.23
CA PHE A 212 -19.44 11.52 13.59
C PHE A 212 -20.59 12.38 14.17
N ASP A 213 -21.82 11.98 13.87
CA ASP A 213 -22.99 12.63 14.47
C ASP A 213 -23.22 12.18 15.91
N LYS A 214 -24.29 12.72 16.54
CA LYS A 214 -24.68 12.38 17.93
C LYS A 214 -24.99 10.90 18.17
N TYR A 215 -25.14 10.12 17.12
CA TYR A 215 -25.39 8.69 17.17
C TYR A 215 -24.12 7.86 16.89
N GLY A 216 -22.96 8.54 16.80
CA GLY A 216 -21.69 7.90 16.48
C GLY A 216 -21.59 7.42 15.03
N ILE A 217 -22.42 7.94 14.12
CA ILE A 217 -22.45 7.55 12.72
C ILE A 217 -21.53 8.47 11.92
N LEU A 218 -20.61 7.91 11.13
CA LEU A 218 -19.70 8.68 10.28
C LEU A 218 -20.48 9.49 9.24
N ARG A 219 -20.26 10.82 9.19
CA ARG A 219 -20.87 11.74 8.24
C ARG A 219 -19.90 12.28 7.23
N TYR A 220 -18.67 12.57 7.66
CA TYR A 220 -17.65 13.21 6.83
C TYR A 220 -16.29 12.59 7.13
N VAL A 221 -15.48 12.50 6.08
CA VAL A 221 -14.02 12.37 6.20
C VAL A 221 -13.42 13.59 5.54
N THR A 222 -12.68 14.37 6.29
CA THR A 222 -12.04 15.61 5.82
C THR A 222 -10.55 15.45 5.93
N ASP A 223 -9.80 15.63 4.85
CA ASP A 223 -8.34 15.59 4.88
C ASP A 223 -7.74 16.89 5.43
N VAL A 224 -6.42 16.92 5.59
CA VAL A 224 -5.67 18.09 6.07
C VAL A 224 -5.90 19.35 5.23
N ASN A 225 -6.26 19.22 3.95
CA ASN A 225 -6.51 20.32 3.03
C ASN A 225 -7.98 20.76 3.01
N GLY A 226 -8.82 20.13 3.81
CA GLY A 226 -10.26 20.43 3.88
C GLY A 226 -11.10 19.73 2.80
N PHE A 227 -10.52 18.83 2.01
CA PHE A 227 -11.27 18.02 1.04
C PHE A 227 -12.14 17.00 1.77
N LYS A 228 -13.41 17.00 1.41
CA LYS A 228 -14.43 16.28 2.17
C LYS A 228 -15.07 15.17 1.35
N THR A 229 -15.01 13.94 1.88
CA THR A 229 -15.90 12.85 1.49
C THR A 229 -17.15 12.89 2.36
N VAL A 230 -18.32 12.87 1.74
CA VAL A 230 -19.62 13.01 2.42
C VAL A 230 -20.39 11.71 2.33
N LEU A 231 -20.91 11.24 3.47
CA LEU A 231 -21.79 10.08 3.56
C LEU A 231 -23.22 10.54 3.84
N ASP A 232 -24.11 10.36 2.87
CA ASP A 232 -25.53 10.70 2.98
C ASP A 232 -26.34 9.46 3.37
N TYR A 233 -27.23 9.63 4.30
CA TYR A 233 -28.13 8.59 4.83
C TYR A 233 -29.59 8.98 4.57
N ASP A 234 -30.45 7.98 4.35
CA ASP A 234 -31.88 8.17 4.27
C ASP A 234 -32.53 8.40 5.65
N ASP A 235 -33.84 8.62 5.69
CA ASP A 235 -34.59 8.86 6.94
C ASP A 235 -34.57 7.65 7.89
N ASP A 236 -34.20 6.48 7.41
CA ASP A 236 -34.05 5.24 8.17
C ASP A 236 -32.61 4.97 8.57
N TYR A 237 -31.70 5.95 8.37
CA TYR A 237 -30.26 5.85 8.60
C TYR A 237 -29.57 4.75 7.78
N ASN A 238 -30.09 4.42 6.60
CA ASN A 238 -29.36 3.61 5.64
C ASN A 238 -28.45 4.51 4.82
N LEU A 239 -27.19 4.10 4.62
CA LEU A 239 -26.29 4.77 3.70
C LEU A 239 -26.89 4.74 2.29
N SER A 240 -27.11 5.90 1.69
CA SER A 240 -27.75 6.03 0.39
C SER A 240 -26.80 6.51 -0.70
N LYS A 241 -25.77 7.29 -0.31
CA LYS A 241 -24.83 7.88 -1.27
C LYS A 241 -23.52 8.24 -0.57
N ILE A 242 -22.39 8.10 -1.29
CA ILE A 242 -21.10 8.64 -0.92
C ILE A 242 -20.72 9.66 -2.00
N THR A 243 -20.36 10.88 -1.57
CA THR A 243 -19.91 11.96 -2.45
C THR A 243 -18.44 12.23 -2.20
N THR A 244 -17.62 12.13 -3.25
CA THR A 244 -16.16 12.34 -3.17
C THR A 244 -15.81 13.83 -3.13
N PRO A 245 -14.56 14.21 -2.81
CA PRO A 245 -14.11 15.61 -2.80
C PRO A 245 -14.35 16.37 -4.11
N SER A 246 -14.22 15.71 -5.26
CA SER A 246 -14.51 16.33 -6.57
C SER A 246 -16.01 16.39 -6.92
N GLY A 247 -16.88 15.87 -6.05
CA GLY A 247 -18.34 15.83 -6.26
C GLY A 247 -18.84 14.64 -7.05
N LYS A 248 -18.01 13.63 -7.34
CA LYS A 248 -18.45 12.35 -7.91
C LYS A 248 -19.28 11.59 -6.89
N THR A 249 -20.27 10.83 -7.35
CA THR A 249 -21.21 10.15 -6.45
C THR A 249 -21.24 8.64 -6.67
N PHE A 250 -21.22 7.91 -5.58
CA PHE A 250 -21.47 6.48 -5.52
C PHE A 250 -22.83 6.27 -4.86
N GLY A 251 -23.79 5.72 -5.62
CA GLY A 251 -25.13 5.43 -5.09
C GLY A 251 -25.12 4.07 -4.36
N VAL A 252 -25.76 4.02 -3.20
CA VAL A 252 -25.84 2.81 -2.38
C VAL A 252 -27.29 2.37 -2.23
N LYS A 253 -27.57 1.09 -2.50
CA LYS A 253 -28.89 0.48 -2.21
C LYS A 253 -28.73 -0.63 -1.20
N GLN A 254 -29.54 -0.60 -0.16
CA GLN A 254 -29.56 -1.63 0.89
C GLN A 254 -30.81 -2.49 0.80
N ASP A 255 -30.76 -3.67 1.38
CA ASP A 255 -31.91 -4.53 1.61
C ASP A 255 -32.64 -4.14 2.91
N LYS A 256 -33.71 -4.85 3.23
CA LYS A 256 -34.49 -4.62 4.47
C LYS A 256 -33.72 -4.85 5.77
N PHE A 257 -32.59 -5.58 5.71
CA PHE A 257 -31.71 -5.85 6.85
C PHE A 257 -30.57 -4.83 6.97
N GLY A 258 -30.45 -3.93 5.98
CA GLY A 258 -29.39 -2.94 5.92
C GLY A 258 -28.11 -3.41 5.25
N HIS A 259 -28.12 -4.56 4.61
CA HIS A 259 -26.98 -4.98 3.81
C HIS A 259 -26.95 -4.24 2.47
N ILE A 260 -25.79 -3.82 2.04
CA ILE A 260 -25.60 -3.21 0.71
C ILE A 260 -25.80 -4.28 -0.35
N LYS A 261 -26.80 -4.11 -1.22
CA LYS A 261 -27.09 -5.02 -2.32
C LYS A 261 -26.64 -4.53 -3.69
N GLU A 262 -26.42 -3.21 -3.84
CA GLU A 262 -25.94 -2.59 -5.07
C GLU A 262 -25.14 -1.33 -4.73
N LEU A 263 -23.98 -1.19 -5.37
CA LEU A 263 -23.19 0.03 -5.46
C LEU A 263 -23.23 0.51 -6.91
N SER A 264 -23.66 1.77 -7.14
CA SER A 264 -23.65 2.40 -8.47
C SER A 264 -22.46 3.33 -8.58
N LEU A 265 -21.65 3.17 -9.63
CA LEU A 265 -20.42 3.92 -9.88
C LEU A 265 -20.70 5.22 -10.66
N PRO A 266 -19.81 6.22 -10.65
CA PRO A 266 -19.97 7.49 -11.37
C PRO A 266 -20.12 7.35 -12.89
N ASP A 267 -19.60 6.28 -13.50
CA ASP A 267 -19.74 5.98 -14.94
C ASP A 267 -21.02 5.18 -15.27
N GLY A 268 -21.83 4.84 -14.27
CA GLY A 268 -23.05 4.04 -14.41
C GLY A 268 -22.82 2.53 -14.22
N GLY A 269 -21.59 2.09 -14.03
CA GLY A 269 -21.26 0.71 -13.64
C GLY A 269 -21.91 0.32 -12.32
N LYS A 270 -22.05 -0.97 -12.07
CA LYS A 270 -22.71 -1.48 -10.86
C LYS A 270 -21.96 -2.67 -10.29
N VAL A 271 -21.79 -2.66 -8.97
CA VAL A 271 -21.38 -3.83 -8.19
C VAL A 271 -22.60 -4.35 -7.43
N SER A 272 -22.86 -5.65 -7.49
CA SER A 272 -24.03 -6.28 -6.87
C SER A 272 -23.61 -7.33 -5.85
N TYR A 273 -24.33 -7.39 -4.73
CA TYR A 273 -24.03 -8.23 -3.58
C TYR A 273 -25.20 -9.13 -3.23
N LYS A 274 -24.90 -10.38 -2.85
CA LYS A 274 -25.93 -11.36 -2.40
C LYS A 274 -25.53 -11.95 -1.07
N TYR A 275 -26.54 -12.22 -0.25
CA TYR A 275 -26.39 -12.73 1.10
C TYR A 275 -27.21 -14.01 1.28
N ASP A 276 -26.77 -14.89 2.18
CA ASP A 276 -27.56 -16.02 2.65
C ASP A 276 -28.55 -15.60 3.76
N GLU A 277 -29.30 -16.57 4.28
CA GLU A 277 -30.30 -16.35 5.35
C GLU A 277 -29.65 -15.93 6.67
N GLN A 278 -28.39 -16.29 6.91
CA GLN A 278 -27.62 -15.94 8.09
C GLN A 278 -26.99 -14.54 8.00
N GLY A 279 -27.07 -13.87 6.84
CA GLY A 279 -26.47 -12.57 6.57
C GLY A 279 -25.00 -12.63 6.16
N ASN A 280 -24.50 -13.78 5.72
CA ASN A 280 -23.17 -13.89 5.14
C ASN A 280 -23.17 -13.43 3.68
N LEU A 281 -22.17 -12.67 3.26
CA LEU A 281 -21.97 -12.26 1.87
C LEU A 281 -21.51 -13.46 1.04
N ILE A 282 -22.38 -13.99 0.17
CA ILE A 282 -22.08 -15.21 -0.61
C ILE A 282 -21.60 -14.92 -2.04
N SER A 283 -21.88 -13.74 -2.59
CA SER A 283 -21.31 -13.38 -3.92
C SER A 283 -21.27 -11.88 -4.14
N VAL A 284 -20.29 -11.47 -4.96
CA VAL A 284 -20.12 -10.12 -5.46
C VAL A 284 -19.98 -10.19 -6.98
N THR A 285 -20.85 -9.50 -7.69
CA THR A 285 -20.79 -9.37 -9.17
C THR A 285 -20.31 -7.98 -9.52
N ASP A 286 -19.23 -7.90 -10.27
CA ASP A 286 -18.56 -6.68 -10.68
C ASP A 286 -19.25 -5.99 -11.88
N PRO A 287 -18.82 -4.78 -12.33
CA PRO A 287 -19.40 -4.09 -13.47
C PRO A 287 -19.27 -4.81 -14.81
N ASN A 288 -18.31 -5.70 -15.01
CA ASN A 288 -18.18 -6.57 -16.19
C ASN A 288 -19.16 -7.74 -16.17
N GLY A 289 -19.82 -8.01 -15.02
CA GLY A 289 -20.74 -9.12 -14.80
C GLY A 289 -20.06 -10.42 -14.36
N THR A 290 -18.77 -10.39 -14.04
CA THR A 290 -18.06 -11.53 -13.46
C THR A 290 -18.30 -11.59 -11.95
N THR A 291 -18.14 -12.77 -11.34
CA THR A 291 -18.64 -12.98 -9.97
C THR A 291 -17.61 -13.70 -9.10
N LYS A 292 -17.33 -13.12 -7.93
CA LYS A 292 -16.67 -13.77 -6.80
C LYS A 292 -17.69 -14.51 -5.95
N GLU A 293 -17.36 -15.69 -5.45
CA GLU A 293 -18.22 -16.51 -4.58
C GLU A 293 -17.53 -16.84 -3.26
N TYR A 294 -18.26 -16.76 -2.15
CA TYR A 294 -17.75 -17.04 -0.80
C TYR A 294 -18.56 -18.14 -0.15
N LYS A 295 -17.91 -19.01 0.65
CA LYS A 295 -18.54 -20.08 1.41
C LYS A 295 -18.11 -20.01 2.87
N TYR A 296 -19.03 -20.34 3.76
CA TYR A 296 -18.86 -20.23 5.18
C TYR A 296 -19.19 -21.54 5.89
N ASP A 297 -18.72 -21.70 7.12
CA ASP A 297 -19.15 -22.73 8.05
C ASP A 297 -20.36 -22.25 8.91
N ASP A 298 -20.80 -23.10 9.83
CA ASP A 298 -21.94 -22.81 10.72
C ASP A 298 -21.67 -21.64 11.69
N ASP A 299 -20.38 -21.29 11.93
CA ASP A 299 -19.96 -20.14 12.73
C ASP A 299 -19.74 -18.88 11.87
N SER A 300 -20.18 -18.89 10.61
CA SER A 300 -20.01 -17.81 9.63
C SER A 300 -18.54 -17.49 9.28
N ARG A 301 -17.60 -18.43 9.51
CA ARG A 301 -16.19 -18.26 9.13
C ARG A 301 -16.00 -18.71 7.68
N MET A 302 -15.29 -17.90 6.89
CA MET A 302 -15.08 -18.17 5.48
C MET A 302 -14.21 -19.41 5.26
N THR A 303 -14.82 -20.47 4.74
CA THR A 303 -14.13 -21.74 4.44
C THR A 303 -13.50 -21.76 3.06
N SER A 304 -13.98 -20.94 2.13
CA SER A 304 -13.35 -20.78 0.81
C SER A 304 -13.95 -19.61 0.06
N TRP A 305 -13.18 -19.10 -0.91
CA TRP A 305 -13.71 -18.17 -1.91
C TRP A 305 -13.19 -18.48 -3.32
N LYS A 306 -13.96 -18.08 -4.32
CA LYS A 306 -13.62 -18.18 -5.73
C LYS A 306 -13.54 -16.79 -6.35
N ASP A 307 -12.57 -16.64 -7.25
CA ASP A 307 -12.37 -15.45 -8.06
C ASP A 307 -13.32 -15.41 -9.28
N GLU A 308 -13.18 -14.39 -10.10
CA GLU A 308 -13.96 -14.13 -11.31
C GLU A 308 -13.74 -15.17 -12.42
N ASN A 309 -12.62 -15.89 -12.41
CA ASN A 309 -12.36 -17.03 -13.30
C ASN A 309 -12.99 -18.35 -12.78
N GLY A 310 -13.56 -18.32 -11.58
CA GLY A 310 -14.14 -19.49 -10.90
C GLY A 310 -13.12 -20.39 -10.22
N ASN A 311 -11.84 -19.98 -10.13
CA ASN A 311 -10.82 -20.69 -9.38
C ASN A 311 -11.09 -20.55 -7.88
N THR A 312 -10.97 -21.63 -7.13
CA THR A 312 -10.99 -21.55 -5.67
C THR A 312 -9.63 -21.05 -5.20
N VAL A 313 -9.55 -19.77 -4.84
CA VAL A 313 -8.28 -19.11 -4.48
C VAL A 313 -7.71 -19.73 -3.21
N VAL A 314 -8.56 -19.89 -2.18
CA VAL A 314 -8.17 -20.51 -0.92
C VAL A 314 -9.30 -21.32 -0.30
N LYS A 315 -8.92 -22.38 0.43
CA LYS A 315 -9.78 -23.11 1.38
C LYS A 315 -9.14 -23.04 2.75
N ASN A 316 -9.91 -22.63 3.75
CA ASN A 316 -9.49 -22.52 5.14
C ASN A 316 -10.05 -23.68 5.98
N THR A 317 -9.21 -24.23 6.86
CA THR A 317 -9.61 -25.12 7.94
C THR A 317 -9.34 -24.42 9.27
N TYR A 318 -10.31 -24.46 10.18
CA TYR A 318 -10.25 -23.80 11.48
C TYR A 318 -10.15 -24.80 12.63
N ASP A 319 -9.46 -24.42 13.71
CA ASP A 319 -9.51 -25.14 14.98
C ASP A 319 -10.74 -24.70 15.81
N LYS A 320 -10.89 -25.32 17.00
CA LYS A 320 -11.98 -25.00 17.93
C LYS A 320 -11.91 -23.57 18.52
N GLU A 321 -10.77 -22.91 18.47
CA GLU A 321 -10.58 -21.51 18.85
C GLU A 321 -10.85 -20.52 17.68
N GLY A 322 -11.29 -21.03 16.53
CA GLY A 322 -11.56 -20.22 15.32
C GLY A 322 -10.33 -19.70 14.61
N ARG A 323 -9.14 -20.31 14.84
CA ARG A 323 -7.90 -19.96 14.17
C ARG A 323 -7.71 -20.82 12.93
N VAL A 324 -7.21 -20.22 11.85
CA VAL A 324 -6.84 -21.00 10.66
C VAL A 324 -5.67 -21.92 10.97
N VAL A 325 -5.81 -23.22 10.74
CA VAL A 325 -4.75 -24.23 10.94
C VAL A 325 -4.22 -24.79 9.63
N GLU A 326 -4.97 -24.64 8.53
CA GLU A 326 -4.56 -25.07 7.21
C GLU A 326 -5.22 -24.22 6.14
N GLN A 327 -4.45 -23.87 5.11
CA GLN A 327 -4.94 -23.28 3.88
C GLN A 327 -4.55 -24.16 2.70
N THR A 328 -5.49 -24.38 1.77
CA THR A 328 -5.23 -25.03 0.47
C THR A 328 -5.53 -24.03 -0.64
N ASP A 329 -4.55 -23.79 -1.50
CA ASP A 329 -4.65 -22.86 -2.62
C ASP A 329 -5.30 -23.48 -3.88
N ALA A 330 -5.37 -22.70 -4.99
CA ALA A 330 -6.01 -23.10 -6.23
C ALA A 330 -5.29 -24.25 -6.96
N GLU A 331 -3.99 -24.44 -6.77
CA GLU A 331 -3.18 -25.53 -7.33
C GLU A 331 -3.01 -26.71 -6.36
N LYS A 332 -3.74 -26.68 -5.21
CA LYS A 332 -3.72 -27.69 -4.13
C LYS A 332 -2.41 -27.70 -3.33
N GLY A 333 -1.65 -26.62 -3.36
CA GLY A 333 -0.61 -26.37 -2.36
C GLY A 333 -1.23 -26.25 -0.97
N THR A 334 -0.53 -26.68 0.07
CA THR A 334 -1.07 -26.69 1.43
C THR A 334 -0.09 -26.04 2.40
N ALA A 335 -0.50 -24.90 2.96
CA ALA A 335 0.18 -24.24 4.05
C ALA A 335 -0.48 -24.60 5.40
N THR A 336 0.32 -24.81 6.45
CA THR A 336 -0.19 -25.15 7.78
C THR A 336 0.31 -24.20 8.86
N PHE A 337 -0.52 -24.03 9.91
CA PHE A 337 -0.27 -23.15 11.04
C PHE A 337 -0.41 -23.94 12.34
N LYS A 338 0.63 -23.92 13.17
CA LYS A 338 0.63 -24.56 14.48
C LYS A 338 0.84 -23.52 15.57
N TYR A 339 -0.19 -23.27 16.34
CA TYR A 339 -0.20 -22.28 17.42
C TYR A 339 0.31 -22.86 18.72
N GLY A 340 1.34 -22.22 19.33
CA GLY A 340 1.82 -22.44 20.68
C GLY A 340 1.19 -21.43 21.66
N LYS A 341 1.78 -21.30 22.86
CA LYS A 341 1.33 -20.33 23.87
C LYS A 341 1.68 -18.88 23.46
N SER A 342 2.87 -18.68 22.93
CA SER A 342 3.41 -17.38 22.50
C SER A 342 4.22 -17.52 21.20
N SER A 343 3.82 -18.44 20.34
CA SER A 343 4.48 -18.66 19.06
C SER A 343 3.56 -19.35 18.07
N THR A 344 3.80 -19.09 16.78
CA THR A 344 3.15 -19.77 15.67
C THR A 344 4.22 -20.32 14.73
N THR A 345 4.11 -21.61 14.41
CA THR A 345 4.93 -22.24 13.38
C THR A 345 4.12 -22.34 12.11
N THR A 346 4.62 -21.76 11.03
CA THR A 346 4.07 -21.94 9.68
C THR A 346 4.87 -23.01 8.95
N THR A 347 4.21 -23.70 8.01
CA THR A 347 4.86 -24.61 7.08
C THR A 347 4.31 -24.32 5.70
N ASP A 348 5.17 -24.00 4.74
CA ASP A 348 4.79 -23.68 3.36
C ASP A 348 4.54 -24.94 2.52
N ASN A 349 4.18 -24.75 1.24
CA ASN A 349 3.84 -25.83 0.31
C ASN A 349 5.01 -26.80 0.03
N GLU A 350 6.27 -26.39 0.23
CA GLU A 350 7.47 -27.22 0.10
C GLU A 350 7.91 -27.86 1.44
N GLY A 351 7.27 -27.50 2.56
CA GLY A 351 7.56 -28.03 3.87
C GLY A 351 8.57 -27.23 4.70
N ASN A 352 8.95 -26.03 4.22
CA ASN A 352 9.83 -25.12 4.96
C ASN A 352 9.06 -24.53 6.15
N LYS A 353 9.76 -24.40 7.29
CA LYS A 353 9.14 -23.95 8.54
C LYS A 353 9.72 -22.61 8.97
N THR A 354 8.83 -21.69 9.31
CA THR A 354 9.14 -20.42 9.97
C THR A 354 8.43 -20.39 11.32
N VAL A 355 9.13 -19.95 12.38
CA VAL A 355 8.56 -19.82 13.72
C VAL A 355 8.52 -18.34 14.10
N TYR A 356 7.33 -17.87 14.45
CA TYR A 356 7.08 -16.51 14.91
C TYR A 356 6.84 -16.54 16.41
N HIS A 357 7.57 -15.73 17.17
CA HIS A 357 7.40 -15.55 18.60
C HIS A 357 6.78 -14.17 18.86
N TYR A 358 5.92 -14.07 19.86
CA TYR A 358 5.24 -12.83 20.23
C TYR A 358 5.08 -12.71 21.76
N ASP A 359 4.96 -11.51 22.22
CA ASP A 359 4.71 -11.19 23.62
C ASP A 359 3.22 -11.29 24.02
N ASP A 360 2.90 -10.89 25.24
CA ASP A 360 1.54 -10.94 25.77
C ASP A 360 0.58 -9.93 25.09
N GLN A 361 1.10 -8.97 24.34
CA GLN A 361 0.33 -8.05 23.50
C GLN A 361 0.27 -8.50 22.03
N TYR A 362 0.69 -9.73 21.75
CA TYR A 362 0.76 -10.33 20.40
C TYR A 362 1.69 -9.58 19.41
N ARG A 363 2.66 -8.77 19.91
CA ARG A 363 3.67 -8.15 19.06
C ARG A 363 4.74 -9.17 18.73
N THR A 364 5.13 -9.25 17.46
CA THR A 364 6.19 -10.17 17.03
C THR A 364 7.54 -9.74 17.62
N THR A 365 8.14 -10.58 18.46
CA THR A 365 9.43 -10.32 19.13
C THR A 365 10.60 -11.06 18.47
N SER A 366 10.35 -12.18 17.80
CA SER A 366 11.38 -12.93 17.07
C SER A 366 10.76 -13.75 15.95
N ILE A 367 11.51 -13.91 14.84
CA ILE A 367 11.21 -14.80 13.73
C ILE A 367 12.39 -15.72 13.52
N GLU A 368 12.17 -17.05 13.50
CA GLU A 368 13.16 -18.05 13.14
C GLU A 368 12.86 -18.56 11.73
N TYR A 369 13.76 -18.32 10.79
CA TYR A 369 13.60 -18.68 9.39
C TYR A 369 14.02 -20.13 9.10
N PRO A 370 13.60 -20.71 7.95
CA PRO A 370 13.90 -22.09 7.60
C PRO A 370 15.39 -22.43 7.48
N ASP A 371 16.27 -21.45 7.20
CA ASP A 371 17.72 -21.61 7.16
C ASP A 371 18.41 -21.46 8.52
N GLY A 372 17.63 -21.28 9.60
CA GLY A 372 18.08 -21.10 10.96
C GLY A 372 18.58 -19.70 11.29
N THR A 373 18.38 -18.72 10.41
CA THR A 373 18.60 -17.31 10.73
C THR A 373 17.43 -16.74 11.53
N THR A 374 17.65 -15.63 12.24
CA THR A 374 16.65 -14.99 13.09
C THR A 374 16.53 -13.50 12.79
N CYS A 375 15.33 -12.96 13.04
CA CYS A 375 15.05 -11.54 13.15
C CYS A 375 14.46 -11.27 14.53
N GLU A 376 15.08 -10.42 15.35
CA GLU A 376 14.60 -10.05 16.68
C GLU A 376 14.10 -8.61 16.67
N LYS A 377 12.96 -8.35 17.31
CA LYS A 377 12.31 -7.03 17.39
C LYS A 377 12.08 -6.63 18.84
N THR A 378 12.32 -5.36 19.16
CA THR A 378 11.98 -4.78 20.47
C THR A 378 11.10 -3.54 20.30
N TYR A 379 10.33 -3.21 21.32
CA TYR A 379 9.36 -2.11 21.29
C TYR A 379 9.59 -1.18 22.49
N ASN A 380 9.30 0.11 22.30
CA ASN A 380 9.34 1.10 23.38
C ASN A 380 8.06 1.05 24.22
N ALA A 381 7.95 1.93 25.22
CA ALA A 381 6.79 2.02 26.12
C ALA A 381 5.50 2.46 25.39
N GLU A 382 5.64 3.24 24.32
CA GLU A 382 4.55 3.73 23.47
C GLU A 382 4.16 2.74 22.37
N ASN A 383 4.57 1.46 22.49
CA ASN A 383 4.26 0.37 21.54
C ASN A 383 4.79 0.62 20.10
N GLN A 384 5.92 1.31 19.95
CA GLN A 384 6.59 1.54 18.67
C GLN A 384 7.84 0.67 18.54
N LEU A 385 8.21 0.25 17.31
CA LEU A 385 9.39 -0.57 17.05
C LEU A 385 10.67 0.19 17.45
N ALA A 386 11.37 -0.27 18.50
CA ALA A 386 12.60 0.36 18.97
C ALA A 386 13.85 -0.20 18.28
N SER A 387 13.88 -1.51 18.00
CA SER A 387 14.99 -2.13 17.27
C SER A 387 14.57 -3.35 16.48
N GLU A 388 15.33 -3.63 15.43
CA GLU A 388 15.30 -4.86 14.66
C GLU A 388 16.72 -5.40 14.47
N THR A 389 16.96 -6.65 14.87
CA THR A 389 18.27 -7.30 14.80
C THR A 389 18.20 -8.53 13.90
N THR A 390 19.06 -8.57 12.90
CA THR A 390 19.22 -9.69 11.95
C THR A 390 20.69 -10.16 11.94
N ALA A 391 21.01 -11.10 11.09
CA ALA A 391 22.41 -11.52 10.87
C ALA A 391 23.30 -10.39 10.27
N ALA A 392 22.73 -9.37 9.68
CA ALA A 392 23.43 -8.19 9.16
C ALA A 392 23.83 -7.21 10.28
N GLY A 393 23.05 -7.13 11.37
CA GLY A 393 23.26 -6.21 12.49
C GLY A 393 21.96 -5.73 13.08
N THR A 394 22.00 -4.60 13.79
CA THR A 394 20.85 -4.00 14.47
C THR A 394 20.52 -2.63 13.91
N LYS A 395 19.25 -2.43 13.52
CA LYS A 395 18.64 -1.12 13.28
C LYS A 395 17.94 -0.64 14.55
N THR A 396 18.00 0.66 14.82
CA THR A 396 17.29 1.26 15.95
C THR A 396 16.53 2.50 15.52
N TYR A 397 15.42 2.79 16.21
CA TYR A 397 14.52 3.89 15.89
C TYR A 397 14.20 4.70 17.14
N THR A 398 14.06 6.01 16.97
CA THR A 398 13.45 6.89 17.96
C THR A 398 12.33 7.69 17.32
N TYR A 399 11.41 8.18 18.13
CA TYR A 399 10.19 8.81 17.66
C TYR A 399 9.98 10.17 18.32
N ASP A 400 9.28 11.06 17.64
CA ASP A 400 8.80 12.30 18.21
C ASP A 400 7.49 12.08 19.00
N ALA A 401 6.93 13.16 19.56
CA ALA A 401 5.68 13.10 20.32
C ALA A 401 4.44 12.75 19.49
N PHE A 402 4.52 12.85 18.17
CA PHE A 402 3.45 12.50 17.22
C PHE A 402 3.61 11.09 16.64
N GLY A 403 4.62 10.32 17.08
CA GLY A 403 4.87 8.97 16.63
C GLY A 403 5.66 8.87 15.31
N ASN A 404 6.18 9.99 14.79
CA ASN A 404 7.01 9.96 13.60
C ASN A 404 8.44 9.51 13.96
N VAL A 405 9.09 8.82 13.04
CA VAL A 405 10.52 8.47 13.20
C VAL A 405 11.34 9.76 13.27
N ALA A 406 11.94 10.03 14.43
CA ALA A 406 12.85 11.15 14.64
C ALA A 406 14.30 10.78 14.25
N THR A 407 14.73 9.54 14.56
CA THR A 407 16.02 9.02 14.10
C THR A 407 15.91 7.56 13.70
N GLU A 408 16.71 7.18 12.70
CA GLU A 408 16.97 5.80 12.32
C GLU A 408 18.48 5.57 12.31
N THR A 409 18.94 4.61 13.12
CA THR A 409 20.36 4.17 13.12
C THR A 409 20.43 2.79 12.49
N ARG A 410 21.17 2.65 11.41
CA ARG A 410 21.34 1.41 10.69
C ARG A 410 22.49 0.57 11.23
N GLU A 411 22.70 -0.62 10.67
CA GLU A 411 23.61 -1.67 11.16
C GLU A 411 25.08 -1.23 11.22
N ASP A 412 25.52 -0.23 10.46
CA ASP A 412 26.88 0.34 10.50
C ASP A 412 27.04 1.45 11.56
N GLY A 413 25.99 1.72 12.34
CA GLY A 413 25.96 2.72 13.40
C GLY A 413 25.75 4.16 12.93
N LYS A 414 25.54 4.40 11.64
CA LYS A 414 25.22 5.74 11.12
C LYS A 414 23.76 6.04 11.29
N THR A 415 23.46 7.32 11.58
CA THR A 415 22.12 7.77 11.94
C THR A 415 21.63 8.79 10.93
N ALA A 416 20.42 8.59 10.42
CA ALA A 416 19.60 9.60 9.75
C ALA A 416 18.65 10.25 10.76
N SER A 417 18.29 11.52 10.56
CA SER A 417 17.37 12.24 11.46
C SER A 417 16.36 13.10 10.70
N TYR A 418 15.18 13.23 11.31
CA TYR A 418 14.02 13.86 10.71
C TYR A 418 13.37 14.84 11.69
N THR A 419 12.85 15.95 11.20
CA THR A 419 12.08 16.91 12.01
C THR A 419 10.77 17.25 11.33
N TYR A 420 9.74 17.53 12.12
CA TYR A 420 8.38 17.75 11.64
C TYR A 420 7.82 19.06 12.25
N ASN A 421 6.85 19.66 11.60
CA ASN A 421 6.14 20.83 12.12
C ASN A 421 4.87 20.41 12.88
N GLU A 422 4.14 21.40 13.43
CA GLU A 422 2.89 21.19 14.16
C GLU A 422 1.75 20.57 13.32
N GLN A 423 1.84 20.63 11.97
CA GLN A 423 0.92 19.98 11.04
C GLN A 423 1.41 18.58 10.65
N ASN A 424 2.38 18.04 11.38
CA ASN A 424 2.98 16.72 11.12
C ASN A 424 3.64 16.57 9.72
N LYS A 425 4.12 17.68 9.16
CA LYS A 425 4.84 17.69 7.88
C LYS A 425 6.35 17.69 8.10
N LEU A 426 7.07 16.89 7.33
CA LEU A 426 8.54 16.78 7.37
C LEU A 426 9.19 18.13 7.02
N THR A 427 9.94 18.75 7.94
CA THR A 427 10.63 20.03 7.75
C THR A 427 12.11 19.88 7.41
N SER A 428 12.75 18.81 7.89
CA SER A 428 14.10 18.45 7.44
C SER A 428 14.34 16.95 7.49
N ALA A 429 15.20 16.49 6.58
CA ALA A 429 15.75 15.13 6.57
C ALA A 429 17.28 15.24 6.43
N THR A 430 18.00 14.76 7.45
CA THR A 430 19.45 14.63 7.42
C THR A 430 19.81 13.18 7.18
N GLY A 431 20.48 12.90 6.05
CA GLY A 431 20.88 11.56 5.67
C GLY A 431 22.07 11.04 6.47
N TYR A 432 22.44 9.77 6.25
CA TYR A 432 23.55 9.10 6.91
C TYR A 432 24.94 9.73 6.63
N ASN A 433 25.06 10.53 5.58
CA ASN A 433 26.25 11.33 5.26
C ASN A 433 26.24 12.70 5.93
N GLY A 434 25.21 13.05 6.71
CA GLY A 434 25.04 14.35 7.35
C GLY A 434 24.51 15.46 6.41
N ALA A 435 24.25 15.14 5.14
CA ALA A 435 23.64 16.09 4.20
C ALA A 435 22.15 16.27 4.51
N THR A 436 21.67 17.53 4.51
CA THR A 436 20.32 17.87 4.95
C THR A 436 19.53 18.46 3.77
N VAL A 437 18.33 17.92 3.57
CA VAL A 437 17.27 18.50 2.73
C VAL A 437 16.26 19.17 3.66
N THR A 438 15.82 20.39 3.31
CA THR A 438 14.80 21.12 4.09
C THR A 438 13.57 21.41 3.26
N TYR A 439 12.42 21.49 3.94
CA TYR A 439 11.12 21.73 3.34
C TYR A 439 10.40 22.87 4.05
N SER A 440 9.71 23.71 3.30
CA SER A 440 8.83 24.72 3.86
C SER A 440 7.43 24.62 3.29
N TYR A 441 6.46 25.04 4.07
CA TYR A 441 5.04 24.88 3.77
C TYR A 441 4.29 26.20 3.92
N ASP A 442 3.22 26.37 3.16
CA ASP A 442 2.29 27.48 3.38
C ASP A 442 1.35 27.21 4.57
N GLY A 443 0.45 28.16 4.87
CA GLY A 443 -0.51 28.03 5.98
C GLY A 443 -1.54 26.89 5.80
N ASN A 444 -1.66 26.36 4.59
CA ASN A 444 -2.55 25.25 4.26
C ASN A 444 -1.83 23.88 4.25
N GLY A 445 -0.52 23.86 4.56
CA GLY A 445 0.28 22.63 4.56
C GLY A 445 0.79 22.20 3.20
N ASN A 446 0.68 23.01 2.16
CA ASN A 446 1.28 22.72 0.86
C ASN A 446 2.78 23.02 0.90
N MET A 447 3.61 22.13 0.38
CA MET A 447 5.07 22.32 0.31
C MET A 447 5.41 23.41 -0.73
N VAL A 448 5.87 24.57 -0.27
CA VAL A 448 6.21 25.69 -1.17
C VAL A 448 7.68 25.72 -1.58
N THR A 449 8.56 25.07 -0.80
CA THR A 449 9.99 24.99 -1.15
C THR A 449 10.59 23.67 -0.67
N SER A 450 11.44 23.07 -1.50
CA SER A 450 12.37 22.02 -1.15
C SER A 450 13.78 22.50 -1.44
N THR A 451 14.69 22.45 -0.45
CA THR A 451 16.08 22.91 -0.59
C THR A 451 17.04 21.75 -0.42
N LYS A 452 17.86 21.49 -1.45
CA LYS A 452 18.89 20.46 -1.47
C LYS A 452 20.07 20.81 -0.56
N PRO A 453 20.98 19.86 -0.24
CA PRO A 453 22.18 20.12 0.57
C PRO A 453 23.15 21.15 -0.01
N ASP A 454 23.15 21.38 -1.31
CA ASP A 454 23.97 22.40 -1.98
C ASP A 454 23.32 23.81 -1.96
N GLY A 455 22.15 23.94 -1.32
CA GLY A 455 21.39 25.19 -1.23
C GLY A 455 20.47 25.45 -2.43
N THR A 456 20.45 24.57 -3.41
CA THR A 456 19.53 24.67 -4.56
C THR A 456 18.09 24.47 -4.11
N ALA A 457 17.22 25.43 -4.42
CA ALA A 457 15.82 25.38 -4.05
C ALA A 457 14.92 25.12 -5.26
N ILE A 458 13.93 24.25 -5.07
CA ILE A 458 12.79 24.06 -5.97
C ILE A 458 11.57 24.69 -5.30
N THR A 459 10.82 25.50 -6.03
CA THR A 459 9.64 26.18 -5.48
C THR A 459 8.37 25.73 -6.19
N TYR A 460 7.26 25.75 -5.45
CA TYR A 460 5.96 25.26 -5.91
C TYR A 460 4.88 26.30 -5.61
N THR A 461 3.89 26.41 -6.49
CA THR A 461 2.69 27.21 -6.25
C THR A 461 1.44 26.36 -6.45
N TYR A 462 0.38 26.73 -5.74
CA TYR A 462 -0.85 25.96 -5.68
C TYR A 462 -2.07 26.84 -5.95
N ASP A 463 -3.15 26.23 -6.41
CA ASP A 463 -4.46 26.89 -6.53
C ASP A 463 -5.26 26.78 -5.22
N ASP A 464 -6.50 27.31 -5.22
CA ASP A 464 -7.42 27.24 -4.10
C ASP A 464 -7.93 25.85 -3.75
N LYS A 465 -7.63 24.86 -4.57
CA LYS A 465 -7.90 23.42 -4.35
C LYS A 465 -6.63 22.64 -4.02
N HIS A 466 -5.57 23.32 -3.58
CA HIS A 466 -4.29 22.72 -3.18
C HIS A 466 -3.61 21.90 -4.30
N ARG A 467 -3.98 22.10 -5.59
CA ARG A 467 -3.33 21.45 -6.71
C ARG A 467 -2.14 22.28 -7.15
N MET A 468 -0.99 21.64 -7.36
CA MET A 468 0.24 22.31 -7.79
C MET A 468 0.06 22.88 -9.20
N VAL A 469 0.03 24.20 -9.33
CA VAL A 469 -0.12 24.89 -10.64
C VAL A 469 1.20 25.29 -11.26
N SER A 470 2.29 25.36 -10.47
CA SER A 470 3.64 25.50 -11.04
C SER A 470 4.72 24.88 -10.16
N GLN A 471 5.80 24.49 -10.82
CA GLN A 471 7.06 24.12 -10.22
C GLN A 471 8.17 24.89 -10.89
N THR A 472 9.05 25.53 -10.11
CA THR A 472 10.24 26.22 -10.62
C THR A 472 11.50 25.53 -10.09
N ASP A 473 12.37 25.08 -10.98
CA ASP A 473 13.61 24.38 -10.65
C ASP A 473 14.70 25.35 -10.15
N GLY A 474 15.85 24.81 -9.73
CA GLY A 474 16.97 25.59 -9.21
C GLY A 474 17.62 26.56 -10.22
N ARG A 475 17.34 26.44 -11.52
CA ARG A 475 17.76 27.37 -12.58
C ARG A 475 16.75 28.49 -12.79
N GLY A 476 15.58 28.43 -12.16
CA GLY A 476 14.48 29.35 -12.37
C GLY A 476 13.58 28.97 -13.55
N VAL A 477 13.67 27.75 -14.06
CA VAL A 477 12.83 27.24 -15.15
C VAL A 477 11.50 26.74 -14.56
N THR A 478 10.40 27.21 -15.12
CA THR A 478 9.05 26.91 -14.60
C THR A 478 8.29 25.99 -15.53
N THR A 479 7.73 24.94 -14.97
CA THR A 479 6.67 24.10 -15.56
C THR A 479 5.33 24.48 -14.94
N THR A 480 4.28 24.63 -15.74
CA THR A 480 2.93 24.97 -15.28
C THR A 480 1.94 23.88 -15.58
N TYR A 481 0.93 23.74 -14.72
CA TYR A 481 -0.07 22.67 -14.79
C TYR A 481 -1.48 23.23 -14.81
N SER A 482 -2.39 22.56 -15.53
CA SER A 482 -3.81 22.88 -15.60
C SER A 482 -4.68 21.68 -15.22
N TYR A 483 -5.84 21.94 -14.62
CA TYR A 483 -6.67 20.88 -14.04
C TYR A 483 -8.16 21.09 -14.31
N ASP A 484 -8.90 19.98 -14.36
CA ASP A 484 -10.35 19.91 -14.20
C ASP A 484 -10.69 18.92 -13.09
N GLY A 485 -11.26 19.39 -11.97
CA GLY A 485 -11.40 18.59 -10.75
C GLY A 485 -10.04 18.00 -10.31
N PRO A 486 -9.93 16.70 -10.04
CA PRO A 486 -8.68 16.05 -9.68
C PRO A 486 -7.74 15.83 -10.88
N ASN A 487 -8.26 15.95 -12.10
CA ASN A 487 -7.57 15.53 -13.30
C ASN A 487 -6.67 16.64 -13.85
N MET A 488 -5.39 16.37 -14.06
CA MET A 488 -4.48 17.26 -14.77
C MET A 488 -4.82 17.25 -16.26
N THR A 489 -5.40 18.34 -16.77
CA THR A 489 -5.80 18.45 -18.18
C THR A 489 -4.65 18.82 -19.10
N GLY A 490 -3.55 19.28 -18.55
CA GLY A 490 -2.33 19.55 -19.33
C GLY A 490 -1.22 20.16 -18.49
N TYR A 491 -0.05 20.22 -19.10
CA TYR A 491 1.07 21.00 -18.57
C TYR A 491 1.86 21.66 -19.71
N VAL A 492 2.54 22.73 -19.36
CA VAL A 492 3.51 23.41 -20.24
C VAL A 492 4.87 23.30 -19.57
N ASP A 493 5.81 22.68 -20.24
CA ASP A 493 7.17 22.48 -19.74
C ASP A 493 8.04 23.73 -19.85
N GLY A 494 9.28 23.64 -19.37
CA GLY A 494 10.25 24.73 -19.37
C GLY A 494 10.64 25.26 -20.76
N ASN A 495 10.42 24.49 -21.81
CA ASN A 495 10.62 24.88 -23.21
C ASN A 495 9.36 25.49 -23.83
N GLY A 496 8.25 25.54 -23.10
CA GLY A 496 6.95 26.01 -23.58
C GLY A 496 6.18 24.97 -24.40
N ALA A 497 6.59 23.71 -24.36
CA ALA A 497 5.87 22.63 -25.02
C ALA A 497 4.65 22.21 -24.20
N ALA A 498 3.48 22.15 -24.83
CA ALA A 498 2.20 21.90 -24.18
C ALA A 498 1.73 20.46 -24.41
N TRP A 499 1.38 19.78 -23.32
CA TRP A 499 0.80 18.46 -23.31
C TRP A 499 -0.67 18.54 -22.84
N GLY A 500 -1.54 17.71 -23.38
CA GLY A 500 -2.97 17.69 -23.05
C GLY A 500 -3.47 16.29 -22.70
N PHE A 501 -4.42 16.21 -21.77
CA PHE A 501 -5.02 14.95 -21.32
C PHE A 501 -6.53 15.07 -21.21
N THR A 502 -7.25 14.00 -21.50
CA THR A 502 -8.69 13.89 -21.23
C THR A 502 -8.98 12.62 -20.43
N TYR A 503 -10.09 12.64 -19.72
CA TYR A 503 -10.44 11.61 -18.75
C TYR A 503 -11.90 11.18 -18.90
N ASP A 504 -12.20 9.97 -18.46
CA ASP A 504 -13.58 9.47 -18.37
C ASP A 504 -14.24 9.81 -17.02
N ALA A 505 -15.46 9.30 -16.80
CA ALA A 505 -16.23 9.58 -15.59
C ALA A 505 -15.60 8.99 -14.30
N MET A 506 -14.72 7.99 -14.43
CA MET A 506 -13.96 7.39 -13.33
C MET A 506 -12.56 8.02 -13.19
N ASN A 507 -12.31 9.17 -13.82
CA ASN A 507 -11.03 9.89 -13.82
C ASN A 507 -9.85 9.05 -14.40
N ARG A 508 -10.13 8.08 -15.31
CA ARG A 508 -9.11 7.33 -16.04
C ARG A 508 -8.68 8.11 -17.28
N ALA A 509 -7.39 8.20 -17.56
CA ALA A 509 -6.87 8.94 -18.72
C ALA A 509 -7.22 8.22 -20.03
N VAL A 510 -8.04 8.87 -20.87
CA VAL A 510 -8.50 8.33 -22.17
C VAL A 510 -7.72 8.86 -23.35
N THR A 511 -7.21 10.11 -23.31
CA THR A 511 -6.34 10.63 -24.38
C THR A 511 -5.14 11.37 -23.81
N MET A 512 -4.04 11.33 -24.57
CA MET A 512 -2.88 12.20 -24.40
C MET A 512 -2.57 12.84 -25.72
N THR A 513 -2.41 14.18 -25.72
CA THR A 513 -1.97 14.97 -26.87
C THR A 513 -0.58 15.49 -26.59
N ASP A 514 0.38 15.19 -27.47
CA ASP A 514 1.76 15.67 -27.37
C ASP A 514 1.92 17.10 -27.92
N PRO A 515 3.06 17.78 -27.73
CA PRO A 515 3.31 19.13 -28.22
C PRO A 515 3.30 19.28 -29.76
N LEU A 516 3.34 18.20 -30.52
CA LEU A 516 3.23 18.15 -31.97
C LEU A 516 1.78 18.01 -32.43
N GLY A 517 0.83 17.81 -31.49
CA GLY A 517 -0.59 17.60 -31.77
C GLY A 517 -0.94 16.13 -32.06
N ASN A 518 -0.05 15.20 -31.84
CA ASN A 518 -0.33 13.77 -31.97
C ASN A 518 -1.16 13.28 -30.78
N VAL A 519 -2.22 12.54 -31.06
CA VAL A 519 -3.11 12.01 -30.04
C VAL A 519 -2.95 10.50 -29.91
N THR A 520 -2.71 10.04 -28.70
CA THR A 520 -2.83 8.62 -28.34
C THR A 520 -4.08 8.45 -27.48
N SER A 521 -4.73 7.28 -27.55
CA SER A 521 -5.92 7.03 -26.72
C SER A 521 -5.95 5.61 -26.13
N ASN A 522 -6.62 5.49 -24.99
CA ASN A 522 -6.85 4.27 -24.25
C ASN A 522 -8.35 3.99 -24.17
N SER A 523 -8.73 2.70 -24.23
CA SER A 523 -10.08 2.26 -23.92
C SER A 523 -10.06 1.27 -22.76
N TYR A 524 -11.09 1.31 -21.93
CA TYR A 524 -11.17 0.49 -20.72
C TYR A 524 -12.48 -0.31 -20.71
N ASP A 525 -12.47 -1.46 -20.05
CA ASP A 525 -13.70 -2.18 -19.72
C ASP A 525 -14.41 -1.53 -18.51
N ALA A 526 -15.54 -2.08 -18.09
CA ALA A 526 -16.32 -1.53 -16.98
C ALA A 526 -15.62 -1.70 -15.61
N ASN A 527 -14.66 -2.63 -15.48
CA ASN A 527 -13.83 -2.81 -14.28
C ASN A 527 -12.59 -1.87 -14.26
N GLY A 528 -12.34 -1.16 -15.38
CA GLY A 528 -11.18 -0.27 -15.50
C GLY A 528 -9.93 -0.90 -16.10
N ASN A 529 -10.00 -2.12 -16.58
CA ASN A 529 -8.87 -2.76 -17.25
C ASN A 529 -8.70 -2.22 -18.67
N LEU A 530 -7.46 -1.97 -19.08
CA LEU A 530 -7.12 -1.49 -20.43
C LEU A 530 -7.44 -2.55 -21.48
N THR A 531 -8.35 -2.24 -22.42
CA THR A 531 -8.77 -3.15 -23.51
C THR A 531 -8.15 -2.79 -24.84
N SER A 532 -7.77 -1.52 -25.06
CA SER A 532 -7.01 -1.14 -26.24
C SER A 532 -6.23 0.15 -26.06
N LYS A 533 -5.18 0.28 -26.88
CA LYS A 533 -4.36 1.48 -27.01
C LYS A 533 -4.25 1.87 -28.47
N THR A 534 -4.62 3.12 -28.81
CA THR A 534 -4.49 3.65 -30.16
C THR A 534 -3.29 4.59 -30.21
N ALA A 535 -2.32 4.31 -31.06
CA ALA A 535 -1.16 5.17 -31.28
C ALA A 535 -1.55 6.38 -32.15
N ALA A 536 -0.72 7.43 -32.16
CA ALA A 536 -0.93 8.66 -32.93
C ALA A 536 -1.10 8.45 -34.45
N ASN A 537 -0.51 7.40 -35.00
CA ASN A 537 -0.67 7.00 -36.41
C ASN A 537 -1.96 6.20 -36.69
N GLY A 538 -2.84 6.05 -35.68
CA GLY A 538 -4.08 5.30 -35.77
C GLY A 538 -3.92 3.77 -35.59
N GLY A 539 -2.71 3.28 -35.37
CA GLY A 539 -2.47 1.86 -35.08
C GLY A 539 -3.07 1.45 -33.73
N VAL A 540 -3.87 0.38 -33.71
CA VAL A 540 -4.53 -0.10 -32.50
C VAL A 540 -3.85 -1.37 -32.00
N THR A 541 -3.45 -1.38 -30.72
CA THR A 541 -3.13 -2.59 -29.97
C THR A 541 -4.32 -2.94 -29.09
N ALA A 542 -4.89 -4.14 -29.28
CA ALA A 542 -6.05 -4.62 -28.53
C ALA A 542 -5.65 -5.74 -27.56
N TYR A 543 -6.28 -5.78 -26.39
CA TYR A 543 -6.04 -6.78 -25.34
C TYR A 543 -7.32 -7.57 -25.07
N THR A 544 -7.17 -8.90 -24.98
CA THR A 544 -8.20 -9.79 -24.45
C THR A 544 -7.80 -10.17 -23.03
N LEU A 545 -8.74 -10.06 -22.10
CA LEU A 545 -8.50 -10.28 -20.68
C LEU A 545 -9.31 -11.48 -20.19
N ASP A 546 -8.83 -12.13 -19.14
CA ASP A 546 -9.62 -13.10 -18.38
C ASP A 546 -10.50 -12.37 -17.32
N GLY A 547 -11.26 -13.13 -16.53
CA GLY A 547 -12.19 -12.55 -15.53
C GLY A 547 -11.52 -11.73 -14.44
N VAL A 548 -10.27 -12.02 -14.11
CA VAL A 548 -9.48 -11.28 -13.08
C VAL A 548 -8.61 -10.16 -13.68
N GLY A 549 -8.65 -9.98 -15.02
CA GLY A 549 -7.95 -8.88 -15.70
C GLY A 549 -6.57 -9.25 -16.27
N ASN A 550 -6.14 -10.50 -16.26
CA ASN A 550 -4.88 -10.88 -16.92
C ASN A 550 -5.03 -10.86 -18.44
N ILE A 551 -3.99 -10.38 -19.14
CA ILE A 551 -3.97 -10.36 -20.60
C ILE A 551 -3.78 -11.78 -21.12
N THR A 552 -4.81 -12.34 -21.78
CA THR A 552 -4.76 -13.65 -22.46
C THR A 552 -4.38 -13.55 -23.92
N ALA A 553 -4.58 -12.38 -24.55
CA ALA A 553 -4.08 -12.09 -25.88
C ALA A 553 -3.79 -10.60 -26.07
N SER A 554 -2.77 -10.30 -26.88
CA SER A 554 -2.44 -8.96 -27.35
C SER A 554 -2.34 -8.98 -28.88
N THR A 555 -3.15 -8.15 -29.56
CA THR A 555 -3.18 -8.04 -31.01
C THR A 555 -2.65 -6.66 -31.41
N ASP A 556 -1.59 -6.64 -32.22
CA ASP A 556 -0.98 -5.40 -32.72
C ASP A 556 -1.81 -4.75 -33.85
N ALA A 557 -1.37 -3.57 -34.30
CA ALA A 557 -2.03 -2.81 -35.38
C ALA A 557 -2.01 -3.52 -36.75
N LEU A 558 -1.19 -4.53 -36.94
CA LEU A 558 -1.11 -5.34 -38.14
C LEU A 558 -1.97 -6.61 -38.06
N GLY A 559 -2.64 -6.83 -36.92
CA GLY A 559 -3.45 -8.01 -36.66
C GLY A 559 -2.63 -9.24 -36.18
N ASN A 560 -1.37 -9.05 -35.83
CA ASN A 560 -0.56 -10.13 -35.26
C ASN A 560 -0.94 -10.32 -33.78
N THR A 561 -1.29 -11.55 -33.42
CA THR A 561 -1.73 -11.85 -32.04
C THR A 561 -0.71 -12.69 -31.30
N THR A 562 -0.30 -12.21 -30.13
CA THR A 562 0.44 -12.98 -29.12
C THR A 562 -0.54 -13.44 -28.06
N THR A 563 -0.48 -14.72 -27.66
CA THR A 563 -1.36 -15.29 -26.63
C THR A 563 -0.59 -15.73 -25.40
N TYR A 564 -1.25 -15.69 -24.25
CA TYR A 564 -0.69 -16.02 -22.95
C TYR A 564 -1.60 -17.01 -22.22
N THR A 565 -1.00 -17.94 -21.47
CA THR A 565 -1.72 -18.88 -20.61
C THR A 565 -1.18 -18.81 -19.19
N TYR A 566 -2.04 -19.08 -18.23
CA TYR A 566 -1.74 -18.98 -16.82
C TYR A 566 -2.17 -20.26 -16.10
N ASP A 567 -1.51 -20.57 -14.98
CA ASP A 567 -2.02 -21.56 -14.02
C ASP A 567 -3.14 -20.91 -13.14
N LYS A 568 -3.67 -21.66 -12.18
CA LYS A 568 -4.76 -21.15 -11.33
C LYS A 568 -4.28 -20.18 -10.24
N MET A 569 -2.96 -20.07 -10.03
CA MET A 569 -2.32 -19.06 -9.19
C MET A 569 -1.86 -17.85 -9.99
N TYR A 570 -2.26 -17.78 -11.28
CA TYR A 570 -1.95 -16.70 -12.22
C TYR A 570 -0.47 -16.55 -12.58
N ASN A 571 0.34 -17.58 -12.38
CA ASN A 571 1.68 -17.62 -12.95
C ASN A 571 1.57 -17.94 -14.46
N MET A 572 2.29 -17.19 -15.30
CA MET A 572 2.28 -17.38 -16.74
C MET A 572 2.93 -18.72 -17.11
N THR A 573 2.16 -19.63 -17.69
CA THR A 573 2.65 -20.96 -18.12
C THR A 573 3.17 -20.97 -19.52
N SER A 574 2.67 -20.09 -20.41
CA SER A 574 3.25 -19.92 -21.75
C SER A 574 2.90 -18.56 -22.38
N GLY A 575 3.77 -18.14 -23.31
CA GLY A 575 3.52 -17.08 -24.28
C GLY A 575 3.78 -17.61 -25.69
N THR A 576 2.85 -17.37 -26.63
CA THR A 576 2.97 -17.82 -28.03
C THR A 576 2.89 -16.61 -28.95
N ASP A 577 3.94 -16.40 -29.74
CA ASP A 577 4.01 -15.31 -30.72
C ASP A 577 3.09 -15.57 -31.95
N PRO A 578 2.87 -14.56 -32.81
CA PRO A 578 2.02 -14.70 -34.01
C PRO A 578 2.51 -15.73 -35.02
N LYS A 579 3.76 -16.17 -34.94
CA LYS A 579 4.35 -17.22 -35.80
C LYS A 579 4.21 -18.62 -35.20
N GLY A 580 3.64 -18.72 -33.98
CA GLY A 580 3.50 -19.99 -33.28
C GLY A 580 4.73 -20.39 -32.46
N ASN A 581 5.73 -19.53 -32.33
CA ASN A 581 6.85 -19.79 -31.43
C ASN A 581 6.39 -19.63 -29.96
N GLN A 582 6.56 -20.69 -29.18
CA GLN A 582 6.11 -20.69 -27.78
C GLN A 582 7.29 -20.71 -26.82
N ILE A 583 7.20 -19.86 -25.82
CA ILE A 583 8.01 -19.92 -24.59
C ILE A 583 7.11 -20.49 -23.48
N SER A 584 7.61 -21.44 -22.69
CA SER A 584 6.86 -22.03 -21.59
C SER A 584 7.64 -22.04 -20.28
N TYR A 585 6.89 -22.03 -19.17
CA TYR A 585 7.40 -21.97 -17.81
C TYR A 585 6.80 -23.07 -16.96
N ALA A 586 7.56 -23.56 -15.97
CA ALA A 586 7.07 -24.47 -14.95
C ALA A 586 7.52 -23.97 -13.56
N TYR A 587 6.69 -24.26 -12.58
CA TYR A 587 6.84 -23.75 -11.21
C TYR A 587 6.89 -24.91 -10.22
N ASP A 588 7.52 -24.69 -9.06
CA ASP A 588 7.46 -25.59 -7.91
C ASP A 588 6.16 -25.38 -7.11
N LYS A 589 6.05 -26.03 -5.96
CA LYS A 589 4.86 -25.90 -5.11
C LYS A 589 4.76 -24.56 -4.37
N ASN A 590 5.88 -23.82 -4.25
CA ASN A 590 5.91 -22.45 -3.73
C ASN A 590 5.80 -21.40 -4.85
N TYR A 591 5.44 -21.83 -6.08
CA TYR A 591 5.27 -20.99 -7.27
C TYR A 591 6.54 -20.27 -7.74
N GLN A 592 7.72 -20.79 -7.38
CA GLN A 592 8.99 -20.35 -7.90
C GLN A 592 9.25 -21.00 -9.26
N GLN A 593 9.74 -20.24 -10.24
CA GLN A 593 9.98 -20.75 -11.59
C GLN A 593 11.14 -21.73 -11.59
N VAL A 594 10.86 -23.03 -11.78
CA VAL A 594 11.90 -24.08 -11.82
C VAL A 594 12.38 -24.38 -13.24
N LYS A 595 11.64 -23.93 -14.27
CA LYS A 595 12.01 -24.19 -15.66
C LYS A 595 11.48 -23.12 -16.60
N ALA A 596 12.31 -22.70 -17.56
CA ALA A 596 11.90 -21.97 -18.75
C ALA A 596 12.33 -22.74 -20.01
N THR A 597 11.48 -22.77 -21.04
CA THR A 597 11.77 -23.43 -22.32
C THR A 597 11.49 -22.43 -23.43
N ASP A 598 12.50 -22.20 -24.30
CA ASP A 598 12.33 -21.33 -25.48
C ASP A 598 11.63 -22.06 -26.65
N ALA A 599 11.30 -21.32 -27.69
CA ALA A 599 10.63 -21.85 -28.88
C ALA A 599 11.46 -22.90 -29.66
N LYS A 600 12.75 -23.00 -29.40
CA LYS A 600 13.65 -24.00 -29.98
C LYS A 600 13.79 -25.24 -29.10
N GLY A 601 13.15 -25.28 -27.94
CA GLY A 601 13.23 -26.35 -26.97
C GLY A 601 14.46 -26.27 -26.07
N ASN A 602 15.23 -25.18 -26.07
CA ASN A 602 16.31 -24.98 -25.09
C ASN A 602 15.71 -24.69 -23.73
N THR A 603 16.26 -25.30 -22.69
CA THR A 603 15.74 -25.16 -21.34
C THR A 603 16.76 -24.54 -20.40
N ILE A 604 16.26 -23.68 -19.50
CA ILE A 604 16.97 -23.26 -18.28
C ILE A 604 16.19 -23.82 -17.10
N THR A 605 16.89 -24.41 -16.14
CA THR A 605 16.30 -24.93 -14.89
C THR A 605 16.92 -24.25 -13.68
N TYR A 606 16.09 -24.09 -12.65
CA TYR A 606 16.48 -23.43 -11.38
C TYR A 606 16.20 -24.33 -10.20
N LYS A 607 17.04 -24.22 -9.17
CA LYS A 607 16.77 -24.76 -7.82
C LYS A 607 16.90 -23.67 -6.79
N TYR A 608 16.14 -23.81 -5.74
CA TYR A 608 16.05 -22.81 -4.66
C TYR A 608 16.43 -23.43 -3.31
N ASP A 609 16.90 -22.60 -2.42
CA ASP A 609 17.03 -22.98 -1.01
C ASP A 609 15.70 -22.77 -0.26
N SER A 610 15.67 -23.09 1.03
CA SER A 610 14.48 -22.95 1.89
C SER A 610 14.04 -21.51 2.14
N MET A 611 14.85 -20.51 1.73
CA MET A 611 14.53 -19.08 1.77
C MET A 611 14.06 -18.54 0.42
N GLY A 612 13.93 -19.40 -0.59
CA GLY A 612 13.50 -19.01 -1.93
C GLY A 612 14.59 -18.37 -2.79
N ARG A 613 15.88 -18.47 -2.41
CA ARG A 613 17.01 -17.93 -3.19
C ARG A 613 17.51 -18.97 -4.17
N VAL A 614 17.83 -18.54 -5.41
CA VAL A 614 18.39 -19.45 -6.44
C VAL A 614 19.76 -19.97 -5.99
N ILE A 615 19.92 -21.30 -5.87
CA ILE A 615 21.19 -21.96 -5.55
C ILE A 615 21.81 -22.66 -6.76
N GLU A 616 21.03 -22.93 -7.80
CA GLU A 616 21.49 -23.57 -9.05
C GLU A 616 20.71 -23.04 -10.24
N GLU A 617 21.42 -22.72 -11.31
CA GLU A 617 20.87 -22.43 -12.65
C GLU A 617 21.60 -23.31 -13.65
N SER A 618 20.87 -24.08 -14.46
CA SER A 618 21.47 -25.03 -15.41
C SER A 618 20.88 -24.88 -16.79
N ASN A 619 21.77 -24.93 -17.79
CA ASN A 619 21.42 -24.90 -19.19
C ASN A 619 22.51 -25.70 -19.97
N LYS A 620 22.13 -26.28 -21.13
CA LYS A 620 23.08 -27.06 -21.94
C LYS A 620 24.22 -26.22 -22.53
N ASP A 621 24.04 -24.93 -22.74
CA ASP A 621 24.99 -24.05 -23.42
C ASP A 621 26.02 -23.43 -22.48
N PHE A 622 25.63 -23.10 -21.25
CA PHE A 622 26.53 -22.51 -20.23
C PHE A 622 26.85 -23.45 -19.06
N GLY A 623 26.33 -24.68 -19.06
CA GLY A 623 26.53 -25.63 -17.96
C GLY A 623 25.70 -25.32 -16.72
N THR A 624 26.25 -25.58 -15.54
CA THR A 624 25.61 -25.37 -14.26
C THR A 624 26.30 -24.26 -13.48
N LYS A 625 25.57 -23.21 -13.16
CA LYS A 625 25.99 -22.14 -12.26
C LYS A 625 25.49 -22.43 -10.85
N LEU A 626 26.33 -22.16 -9.83
CA LEU A 626 26.00 -22.36 -8.43
C LEU A 626 26.11 -21.06 -7.64
N TYR A 627 25.20 -20.89 -6.70
CA TYR A 627 25.09 -19.71 -5.86
C TYR A 627 25.08 -20.12 -4.38
N GLU A 628 25.95 -19.54 -3.58
CA GLU A 628 26.02 -19.77 -2.14
C GLU A 628 25.85 -18.44 -1.40
N TYR A 629 24.99 -18.40 -0.39
CA TYR A 629 24.68 -17.20 0.37
C TYR A 629 25.28 -17.24 1.78
N ASP A 630 25.54 -16.09 2.36
CA ASP A 630 25.85 -15.95 3.78
C ASP A 630 24.56 -15.89 4.62
N LYS A 631 24.70 -15.75 5.95
CA LYS A 631 23.56 -15.66 6.86
C LYS A 631 22.74 -14.37 6.72
N ALA A 632 23.32 -13.31 6.19
CA ALA A 632 22.62 -12.06 5.91
C ALA A 632 21.91 -12.07 4.55
N GLY A 633 22.05 -13.18 3.77
CA GLY A 633 21.43 -13.33 2.45
C GLY A 633 22.30 -12.84 1.29
N ASN A 634 23.53 -12.40 1.53
CA ASN A 634 24.42 -11.92 0.47
C ASN A 634 25.05 -13.08 -0.30
N LEU A 635 25.23 -12.92 -1.61
CA LEU A 635 25.83 -13.93 -2.49
C LEU A 635 27.36 -14.04 -2.22
N LYS A 636 27.73 -14.89 -1.26
CA LYS A 636 29.15 -15.05 -0.84
C LYS A 636 30.00 -15.81 -1.84
N LYS A 637 29.39 -16.65 -2.69
CA LYS A 637 30.12 -17.39 -3.72
C LYS A 637 29.24 -17.67 -4.92
N TYR A 638 29.75 -17.35 -6.09
CA TYR A 638 29.19 -17.68 -7.39
C TYR A 638 30.17 -18.59 -8.14
N THR A 639 29.68 -19.68 -8.73
CA THR A 639 30.47 -20.56 -9.59
C THR A 639 29.81 -20.59 -10.97
N ASP A 640 30.58 -20.27 -12.04
CA ASP A 640 30.09 -20.31 -13.41
C ASP A 640 29.99 -21.76 -13.94
N GLY A 641 29.40 -21.92 -15.13
CA GLY A 641 29.24 -23.23 -15.78
C GLY A 641 30.55 -23.94 -16.14
N ASN A 642 31.69 -23.25 -16.12
CA ASN A 642 33.02 -23.83 -16.33
C ASN A 642 33.70 -24.22 -15.03
N GLY A 643 33.06 -23.96 -13.88
CA GLY A 643 33.61 -24.25 -12.57
C GLY A 643 34.49 -23.13 -11.96
N ASN A 644 34.55 -21.95 -12.61
CA ASN A 644 35.27 -20.80 -12.07
C ASN A 644 34.44 -20.16 -10.96
N ALA A 645 35.07 -19.99 -9.80
CA ALA A 645 34.40 -19.45 -8.63
C ALA A 645 34.84 -18.02 -8.28
N THR A 646 33.87 -17.13 -8.07
CA THR A 646 34.08 -15.82 -7.45
C THR A 646 33.57 -15.86 -6.02
N VAL A 647 34.39 -15.40 -5.05
CA VAL A 647 34.04 -15.35 -3.64
C VAL A 647 34.04 -13.91 -3.16
N SER A 648 32.92 -13.48 -2.58
CA SER A 648 32.72 -12.12 -2.08
C SER A 648 32.59 -12.07 -0.57
N LYS A 649 33.03 -10.94 0.03
CA LYS A 649 32.78 -10.58 1.44
C LYS A 649 32.02 -9.28 1.47
N PHE A 650 31.14 -9.16 2.43
CA PHE A 650 30.20 -8.05 2.55
C PHE A 650 30.37 -7.34 3.91
N ASP A 651 29.98 -6.09 3.97
CA ASP A 651 29.74 -5.37 5.22
C ASP A 651 28.34 -5.67 5.78
N SER A 652 27.97 -4.98 6.86
CA SER A 652 26.66 -5.09 7.50
C SER A 652 25.50 -4.52 6.64
N LEU A 653 25.78 -3.77 5.59
CA LEU A 653 24.79 -3.20 4.68
C LEU A 653 24.62 -4.02 3.38
N GLY A 654 25.34 -5.17 3.28
CA GLY A 654 25.32 -6.01 2.08
C GLY A 654 26.19 -5.47 0.93
N GLN A 655 27.08 -4.51 1.18
CA GLN A 655 27.99 -3.97 0.18
C GLN A 655 29.24 -4.86 0.07
N VAL A 656 29.73 -5.11 -1.16
CA VAL A 656 30.90 -5.97 -1.38
C VAL A 656 32.17 -5.27 -0.91
N LEU A 657 32.78 -5.75 0.17
CA LEU A 657 34.10 -5.25 0.63
C LEU A 657 35.27 -5.86 -0.14
N GLN A 658 35.09 -7.09 -0.61
CA GLN A 658 36.11 -7.83 -1.32
C GLN A 658 35.51 -8.87 -2.25
N SER A 659 36.05 -8.97 -3.46
CA SER A 659 35.80 -10.04 -4.40
C SER A 659 37.12 -10.77 -4.73
N LYS A 660 37.10 -12.11 -4.77
CA LYS A 660 38.19 -12.94 -5.19
C LYS A 660 37.77 -13.76 -6.40
N ASP A 661 38.48 -13.63 -7.52
CA ASP A 661 38.20 -14.37 -8.75
C ASP A 661 38.76 -15.82 -8.70
N ALA A 662 38.48 -16.61 -9.72
CA ALA A 662 38.88 -18.01 -9.83
C ALA A 662 40.40 -18.23 -9.92
N VAL A 663 41.17 -17.25 -10.37
CA VAL A 663 42.62 -17.31 -10.46
C VAL A 663 43.32 -16.76 -9.22
N GLY A 664 42.54 -16.21 -8.29
CA GLY A 664 43.00 -15.78 -6.98
C GLY A 664 43.24 -14.27 -6.83
N ASN A 665 42.97 -13.45 -7.86
CA ASN A 665 43.05 -12.00 -7.76
C ASN A 665 42.00 -11.48 -6.80
N ILE A 666 42.37 -10.50 -5.99
CA ILE A 666 41.51 -9.89 -4.99
C ILE A 666 41.27 -8.44 -5.38
N THR A 667 40.01 -8.09 -5.54
CA THR A 667 39.53 -6.70 -5.69
C THR A 667 38.86 -6.28 -4.38
N LYS A 668 39.19 -5.09 -3.86
CA LYS A 668 38.60 -4.50 -2.66
C LYS A 668 37.82 -3.25 -3.00
N TYR A 669 36.75 -3.00 -2.24
CA TYR A 669 35.83 -1.89 -2.45
C TYR A 669 35.64 -1.10 -1.15
N GLU A 670 35.52 0.20 -1.27
CA GLU A 670 35.22 1.13 -0.19
C GLU A 670 34.00 1.97 -0.58
N TYR A 671 33.17 2.33 0.39
CA TYR A 671 31.91 3.04 0.15
C TYR A 671 31.77 4.27 1.07
N ASP A 672 31.04 5.27 0.60
CA ASP A 672 30.63 6.37 1.45
C ASP A 672 29.40 6.02 2.32
N ALA A 673 28.87 7.01 3.04
CA ALA A 673 27.72 6.81 3.91
C ALA A 673 26.40 6.59 3.14
N LEU A 674 26.33 6.97 1.87
CA LEU A 674 25.17 6.76 1.01
C LEU A 674 25.20 5.43 0.25
N GLY A 675 26.32 4.70 0.33
CA GLY A 675 26.54 3.46 -0.40
C GLY A 675 27.16 3.66 -1.77
N ASN A 676 27.63 4.85 -2.11
CA ASN A 676 28.36 5.09 -3.35
C ASN A 676 29.76 4.49 -3.21
N GLU A 677 30.23 3.78 -4.24
CA GLU A 677 31.57 3.22 -4.31
C GLU A 677 32.61 4.36 -4.43
N THR A 678 33.45 4.51 -3.38
CA THR A 678 34.48 5.56 -3.32
C THR A 678 35.85 5.08 -3.77
N LYS A 679 36.12 3.76 -3.68
CA LYS A 679 37.40 3.22 -4.13
C LYS A 679 37.30 1.75 -4.51
N ILE A 680 37.95 1.40 -5.61
CA ILE A 680 38.28 0.04 -6.00
C ILE A 680 39.78 -0.11 -5.91
N THR A 681 40.28 -1.20 -5.28
CA THR A 681 41.70 -1.57 -5.28
C THR A 681 41.85 -2.94 -5.91
N TYR A 682 42.58 -3.04 -6.98
CA TYR A 682 42.83 -4.28 -7.73
C TYR A 682 43.93 -5.13 -7.13
N GLY A 683 44.05 -6.38 -7.60
CA GLY A 683 45.00 -7.35 -7.09
C GLY A 683 46.48 -7.01 -7.29
N ASP A 684 46.79 -6.16 -8.26
CA ASP A 684 48.12 -5.62 -8.54
C ASP A 684 48.48 -4.40 -7.67
N GLY A 685 47.51 -3.90 -6.89
CA GLY A 685 47.67 -2.75 -6.01
C GLY A 685 47.31 -1.42 -6.65
N SER A 686 46.97 -1.39 -7.95
CA SER A 686 46.38 -0.22 -8.57
C SER A 686 44.99 0.10 -7.98
N SER A 687 44.56 1.36 -8.05
CA SER A 687 43.24 1.72 -7.51
C SER A 687 42.56 2.78 -8.35
N HIS A 688 41.24 2.68 -8.41
CA HIS A 688 40.31 3.66 -8.95
C HIS A 688 39.54 4.29 -7.80
N SER A 689 39.43 5.62 -7.74
CA SER A 689 38.70 6.30 -6.67
C SER A 689 37.74 7.36 -7.18
N LYS A 690 36.63 7.54 -6.45
CA LYS A 690 35.55 8.49 -6.74
C LYS A 690 35.22 9.30 -5.50
N GLU A 691 35.00 10.60 -5.70
CA GLU A 691 34.54 11.51 -4.66
C GLU A 691 33.19 12.09 -5.10
N TYR A 692 32.25 12.13 -4.17
CA TYR A 692 30.90 12.63 -4.43
C TYR A 692 30.64 13.93 -3.68
N ASP A 693 29.83 14.80 -4.24
CA ASP A 693 29.40 16.01 -3.56
C ASP A 693 28.29 15.72 -2.51
N ASN A 694 27.84 16.75 -1.80
CA ASN A 694 26.81 16.62 -0.78
C ASN A 694 25.44 16.19 -1.30
N CYS A 695 25.21 16.33 -2.61
CA CYS A 695 23.99 15.85 -3.29
C CYS A 695 24.13 14.41 -3.82
N GLY A 696 25.31 13.78 -3.64
CA GLY A 696 25.59 12.42 -4.10
C GLY A 696 26.00 12.34 -5.58
N ARG A 697 26.31 13.46 -6.23
CA ARG A 697 26.78 13.49 -7.62
C ARG A 697 28.29 13.29 -7.68
N LEU A 698 28.80 12.56 -8.69
CA LEU A 698 30.23 12.34 -8.88
C LEU A 698 30.96 13.68 -9.12
N ALA A 699 31.79 14.11 -8.18
CA ALA A 699 32.54 15.38 -8.26
C ALA A 699 33.95 15.19 -8.81
N LYS A 700 34.57 14.02 -8.51
CA LYS A 700 35.94 13.72 -8.92
C LYS A 700 36.16 12.23 -9.05
N GLU A 701 36.95 11.83 -10.01
CA GLU A 701 37.38 10.47 -10.29
C GLU A 701 38.90 10.45 -10.49
N THR A 702 39.56 9.43 -9.97
CA THR A 702 41.00 9.19 -10.17
C THR A 702 41.17 7.76 -10.65
N ASP A 703 41.76 7.60 -11.84
CA ASP A 703 41.97 6.28 -12.46
C ASP A 703 43.16 5.52 -11.86
N GLU A 704 43.42 4.32 -12.34
CA GLU A 704 44.47 3.41 -11.89
C GLU A 704 45.91 3.97 -12.18
N LEU A 705 46.03 4.93 -13.07
CA LEU A 705 47.30 5.61 -13.40
C LEU A 705 47.49 6.90 -12.62
N GLY A 706 46.48 7.30 -11.82
CA GLY A 706 46.48 8.53 -11.05
C GLY A 706 45.99 9.76 -11.82
N ALA A 707 45.46 9.57 -13.04
CA ALA A 707 44.85 10.65 -13.78
C ALA A 707 43.50 11.07 -13.16
N VAL A 708 43.30 12.36 -12.99
CA VAL A 708 42.16 12.94 -12.33
C VAL A 708 41.16 13.52 -13.32
N THR A 709 39.90 13.20 -13.16
CA THR A 709 38.78 13.88 -13.85
C THR A 709 37.88 14.52 -12.80
N THR A 710 37.52 15.78 -13.01
CA THR A 710 36.57 16.53 -12.17
C THR A 710 35.30 16.85 -12.94
N TYR A 711 34.17 16.92 -12.22
CA TYR A 711 32.84 17.12 -12.80
C TYR A 711 32.13 18.29 -12.12
N ALA A 712 31.40 19.08 -12.90
CA ALA A 712 30.57 20.16 -12.37
C ALA A 712 29.15 20.08 -12.94
N TYR A 713 28.21 20.49 -12.12
CA TYR A 713 26.77 20.36 -12.40
C TYR A 713 26.06 21.70 -12.27
N ASP A 714 24.96 21.87 -13.01
CA ASP A 714 24.06 23.00 -12.82
C ASP A 714 23.07 22.75 -11.68
N ALA A 715 22.21 23.72 -11.39
CA ALA A 715 21.19 23.64 -10.35
C ALA A 715 20.05 22.63 -10.65
N ALA A 716 19.99 22.08 -11.87
CA ALA A 716 19.07 21.00 -12.25
C ALA A 716 19.76 19.63 -12.35
N ASP A 717 21.00 19.51 -11.80
CA ASP A 717 21.83 18.31 -11.81
C ASP A 717 22.34 17.88 -13.22
N ASN A 718 22.27 18.75 -14.22
CA ASN A 718 22.89 18.45 -15.51
C ASN A 718 24.41 18.64 -15.42
N LEU A 719 25.19 17.70 -15.99
CA LEU A 719 26.65 17.81 -16.08
C LEU A 719 27.04 18.95 -17.04
N VAL A 720 27.54 20.06 -16.54
CA VAL A 720 27.92 21.21 -17.38
C VAL A 720 29.39 21.21 -17.81
N SER A 721 30.25 20.53 -17.04
CA SER A 721 31.63 20.32 -17.48
C SER A 721 32.29 19.12 -16.84
N LYS A 722 33.26 18.54 -17.55
CA LYS A 722 34.27 17.65 -16.96
C LYS A 722 35.67 18.16 -17.40
N SER A 723 36.63 18.07 -16.49
CA SER A 723 38.02 18.50 -16.75
C SER A 723 38.98 17.39 -16.30
N ASP A 724 40.01 17.13 -17.13
CA ASP A 724 41.09 16.21 -16.74
C ASP A 724 42.22 16.95 -15.99
N ASP A 725 43.21 16.20 -15.53
CA ASP A 725 44.38 16.71 -14.78
C ASP A 725 45.30 17.60 -15.58
N SER A 726 45.21 17.54 -16.92
CA SER A 726 45.95 18.45 -17.83
C SER A 726 45.21 19.78 -18.04
N GLY A 727 44.01 19.95 -17.44
CA GLY A 727 43.15 21.12 -17.58
C GLY A 727 42.35 21.13 -18.89
N ARG A 728 42.33 20.03 -19.64
CA ARG A 728 41.46 19.90 -20.81
C ARG A 728 40.02 19.74 -20.34
N THR A 729 39.14 20.60 -20.86
CA THR A 729 37.75 20.68 -20.37
C THR A 729 36.77 20.41 -21.51
N TRP A 730 35.85 19.54 -21.26
CA TRP A 730 34.63 19.33 -22.04
C TRP A 730 33.50 20.12 -21.38
N THR A 731 32.72 20.85 -22.19
CA THR A 731 31.55 21.58 -21.68
C THR A 731 30.27 21.15 -22.38
N TYR A 732 29.19 21.25 -21.65
CA TYR A 732 27.85 20.80 -22.09
C TYR A 732 26.83 21.89 -21.83
N THR A 733 25.93 22.11 -22.80
CA THR A 733 24.78 23.00 -22.60
C THR A 733 23.48 22.26 -22.81
N TYR A 734 22.45 22.72 -22.13
CA TYR A 734 21.16 22.07 -22.09
C TYR A 734 20.04 23.07 -22.37
N ASP A 735 18.91 22.55 -22.88
CA ASP A 735 17.67 23.30 -22.91
C ASP A 735 17.01 23.33 -21.51
N ASN A 736 15.87 23.97 -21.42
CA ASN A 736 15.17 24.10 -20.15
C ASN A 736 14.60 22.76 -19.62
N THR A 737 14.43 21.74 -20.46
CA THR A 737 13.94 20.40 -20.07
C THR A 737 15.06 19.40 -19.82
N GLY A 738 16.35 19.82 -19.98
CA GLY A 738 17.51 18.98 -19.73
C GLY A 738 18.00 18.20 -20.96
N ASN A 739 17.51 18.49 -22.15
CA ASN A 739 18.06 17.92 -23.38
C ASN A 739 19.38 18.62 -23.72
N ARG A 740 20.43 17.85 -24.01
CA ARG A 740 21.77 18.41 -24.31
C ARG A 740 21.77 19.10 -25.66
N LEU A 741 22.04 20.43 -25.68
CA LEU A 741 22.09 21.26 -26.88
C LEU A 741 23.46 21.25 -27.52
N SER A 742 24.54 21.18 -26.72
CA SER A 742 25.90 21.09 -27.26
C SER A 742 26.85 20.32 -26.36
N GLU A 743 27.87 19.79 -26.98
CA GLU A 743 29.07 19.27 -26.34
C GLU A 743 30.28 19.88 -27.02
N THR A 744 31.15 20.58 -26.28
CA THR A 744 32.40 21.17 -26.78
C THR A 744 33.58 20.40 -26.20
N ASN A 745 34.47 19.90 -27.05
CA ASN A 745 35.69 19.22 -26.67
C ASN A 745 36.80 20.22 -26.26
N PRO A 746 37.91 19.76 -25.66
CA PRO A 746 39.01 20.66 -25.23
C PRO A 746 39.70 21.42 -26.36
N GLU A 747 39.62 20.96 -27.59
CA GLU A 747 40.17 21.59 -28.77
C GLU A 747 39.24 22.67 -29.36
N GLY A 748 38.01 22.81 -28.79
CA GLY A 748 37.01 23.79 -29.21
C GLY A 748 36.03 23.24 -30.25
N GLY A 749 36.18 21.99 -30.69
CA GLY A 749 35.21 21.30 -31.56
C GLY A 749 33.88 21.11 -30.85
N THR A 750 32.79 21.51 -31.50
CA THR A 750 31.46 21.49 -30.89
C THR A 750 30.48 20.65 -31.69
N THR A 751 29.94 19.63 -31.05
CA THR A 751 28.75 18.89 -31.52
C THR A 751 27.50 19.57 -31.00
N THR A 752 26.54 19.86 -31.88
CA THR A 752 25.27 20.49 -31.54
C THR A 752 24.11 19.54 -31.78
N TYR A 753 23.04 19.66 -30.98
CA TYR A 753 21.86 18.84 -31.03
C TYR A 753 20.60 19.70 -31.14
N THR A 754 19.65 19.27 -31.96
CA THR A 754 18.36 19.95 -32.06
C THR A 754 17.21 18.94 -31.78
N TYR A 755 16.17 19.44 -31.16
CA TYR A 755 15.04 18.64 -30.75
C TYR A 755 13.74 19.21 -31.31
N ASP A 756 12.77 18.34 -31.53
CA ASP A 756 11.41 18.78 -31.82
C ASP A 756 10.70 19.25 -30.52
N LYS A 757 9.48 19.75 -30.67
CA LYS A 757 8.70 20.23 -29.50
C LYS A 757 8.33 19.15 -28.50
N ALA A 758 8.39 17.87 -28.88
CA ALA A 758 8.13 16.74 -28.00
C ALA A 758 9.41 16.21 -27.32
N GLY A 759 10.58 16.84 -27.57
CA GLY A 759 11.87 16.46 -27.02
C GLY A 759 12.58 15.34 -27.79
N ASN A 760 12.11 14.95 -28.97
CA ASN A 760 12.79 13.96 -29.78
C ASN A 760 13.98 14.59 -30.53
N LEU A 761 15.13 13.93 -30.54
CA LEU A 761 16.32 14.38 -31.26
C LEU A 761 16.03 14.42 -32.77
N VAL A 762 16.20 15.62 -33.39
CA VAL A 762 15.98 15.84 -34.83
C VAL A 762 17.27 15.73 -35.58
N SER A 763 18.35 16.37 -35.07
CA SER A 763 19.66 16.35 -35.71
C SER A 763 20.79 16.42 -34.70
N SER A 764 21.95 15.87 -35.07
CA SER A 764 23.25 16.20 -34.50
C SER A 764 24.19 16.67 -35.59
N THR A 765 24.97 17.69 -35.28
CA THR A 765 25.95 18.23 -36.18
C THR A 765 27.27 18.38 -35.43
N ASP A 766 28.29 17.70 -35.90
CA ASP A 766 29.66 17.80 -35.39
C ASP A 766 30.49 18.73 -36.28
N GLU A 767 31.53 19.30 -35.69
CA GLU A 767 32.54 20.06 -36.37
C GLU A 767 33.49 19.04 -37.04
N GLU A 768 33.63 19.10 -38.40
CA GLU A 768 34.65 18.35 -39.15
C GLU A 768 36.03 18.93 -38.95
#